data_e81dfea5a99e24e06c5d9afc84896ba7
#
_entry.id   e81dfea5a99e24e06c5d9afc84896ba7
#
_cell.length_a   1.000
_cell.length_b   1.000
_cell.length_c   1.000
_cell.angle_alpha   90.00
_cell.angle_beta   90.00
_cell.angle_gamma   90.00
#
_symmetry.space_group_name_H-M   'P 1'
#
loop_
_entity.id
_entity.type
_entity.pdbx_description
1 polymer ?
#
loop_
_entity_poly.entity_id
_entity_poly.type
_entity_poly.pdbx_seq_one_letter_code
_entity_poly.pdbx_strand_id
1 'polypeptide(L)'
;MATNAATPQLDPSLPTSPSFLFGGSSAGLASSDGFQVIRRNGLLSTFNEVKIANAITKAFIAVEGTTATGSRRIHDAVRALTMQIVEALSGRADKARALHIEDIQDQVELALMRSGEHKVARAYVLYRAERAEQRRLRSEVVIQSVPALQVRLKSGALVPLDEVRLQREVKMACDGLDGVSADAVMSEVRRNLYEGILEHEVGLSQTMAARTLIEQEPNYSYVSARLLINILRDEALSFVLPSSVATMRQAVTIDYALYFPEYIRKAIALEIVDKELGFFDLPQLAAALDASRDGNFQFLGLQTLYDRYFLHEGGVRFELPQAFFMRVAMGLAIREIDREAKAIEFYQLLSNFDFMCSTPTLFNSGTLRPQLSSCFLTTIEDDLGGIFKAVKDNALLSKYAGGLGNDWSSVRGLGSYIKGTNGQSQGLVPFLKVANDTAIAVNQGGKRKGAVCGYLETWHIDIEEFLDLRKNTGDERRRTHDMNTANWVPDLFMQRVEEQGTWTLFSPNEVPDLHDLYGRAFADRYAYYEAKAARGEFSVTRTVSAVELWRKMLTMIFETGHPWITFKDPCNLRSPQQHVGVVHSSNLCTEITLNTSAQEIAVCNLGSVNLSNHMTETGLDQAKLRRTVQTAMRMLDNVIDINFYTVPEARVSNLRHRPVGLGIMGYQDALYKLRIPFTSPEAVRFADESMEVISYEVISASVDLAKERGRYASFEGSLWSRGILPIDSV
;
A
#
# COMPACT_ATOMS: atom_id res chain seq x y z
N MET A 1 -18.83 -46.51 -6.12
CA MET A 1 -18.37 -46.85 -7.50
C MET A 1 -17.59 -45.64 -7.97
N ALA A 2 -16.27 -45.73 -7.88
CA ALA A 2 -15.35 -44.67 -8.28
C ALA A 2 -14.90 -44.96 -9.73
N THR A 3 -15.18 -44.05 -10.64
CA THR A 3 -14.66 -44.11 -12.00
C THR A 3 -13.33 -43.37 -12.04
N ASN A 4 -12.24 -44.12 -12.18
CA ASN A 4 -10.91 -43.60 -12.52
C ASN A 4 -10.93 -42.94 -13.90
N ALA A 5 -10.73 -41.64 -13.97
CA ALA A 5 -10.40 -40.95 -15.21
C ALA A 5 -8.88 -41.04 -15.41
N ALA A 6 -8.47 -41.84 -16.39
CA ALA A 6 -7.09 -41.98 -16.81
C ALA A 6 -6.55 -40.69 -17.41
N THR A 7 -5.41 -40.24 -16.91
CA THR A 7 -4.62 -39.12 -17.48
C THR A 7 -4.02 -39.58 -18.81
N PRO A 8 -4.09 -38.79 -19.91
CA PRO A 8 -3.44 -39.17 -21.16
C PRO A 8 -1.93 -39.09 -21.02
N GLN A 9 -1.23 -40.21 -21.15
CA GLN A 9 0.22 -40.27 -21.30
C GLN A 9 0.61 -39.72 -22.67
N LEU A 10 1.50 -38.76 -22.68
CA LEU A 10 2.13 -38.26 -23.92
C LEU A 10 3.20 -39.25 -24.40
N ASP A 11 3.03 -39.75 -25.60
CA ASP A 11 3.95 -40.67 -26.27
C ASP A 11 5.32 -40.00 -26.54
N PRO A 12 6.45 -40.58 -26.08
CA PRO A 12 7.79 -40.03 -26.29
C PRO A 12 8.34 -40.13 -27.72
N SER A 13 7.62 -40.73 -28.65
CA SER A 13 8.11 -41.09 -29.99
C SER A 13 7.67 -40.18 -31.14
N LEU A 14 7.17 -38.97 -30.86
CA LEU A 14 6.83 -38.03 -31.92
C LEU A 14 8.10 -37.38 -32.51
N PRO A 15 8.22 -37.34 -33.86
CA PRO A 15 9.45 -36.91 -34.56
C PRO A 15 9.70 -35.41 -34.38
N THR A 16 10.98 -35.11 -34.28
CA THR A 16 11.54 -33.76 -34.26
C THR A 16 11.25 -33.07 -35.60
N SER A 17 10.48 -31.97 -35.51
CA SER A 17 10.31 -30.85 -36.44
C SER A 17 9.60 -31.06 -37.76
N PRO A 18 8.52 -30.31 -37.99
CA PRO A 18 8.37 -29.58 -39.24
C PRO A 18 8.77 -28.12 -39.03
N SER A 19 9.75 -27.68 -39.79
CA SER A 19 10.10 -26.28 -40.00
C SER A 19 8.92 -25.60 -40.72
N PHE A 20 8.11 -24.86 -40.00
CA PHE A 20 7.10 -23.99 -40.61
C PHE A 20 7.76 -22.67 -41.01
N LEU A 21 7.92 -22.50 -42.32
CA LEU A 21 8.28 -21.27 -42.99
C LEU A 21 7.19 -20.21 -42.77
N PHE A 22 7.50 -19.16 -42.06
CA PHE A 22 6.73 -17.92 -42.09
C PHE A 22 7.05 -17.19 -43.41
N GLY A 23 6.28 -17.45 -44.44
CA GLY A 23 6.24 -16.65 -45.66
C GLY A 23 5.13 -15.60 -45.53
N GLY A 24 5.51 -14.33 -45.34
CA GLY A 24 4.54 -13.24 -45.35
C GLY A 24 5.19 -11.94 -44.93
N SER A 25 5.60 -11.14 -45.92
CA SER A 25 5.82 -9.69 -45.99
C SER A 25 6.23 -8.98 -44.68
N SER A 26 7.46 -8.61 -44.59
CA SER A 26 8.04 -7.67 -43.64
C SER A 26 7.48 -6.26 -43.83
N ALA A 27 6.62 -5.85 -42.93
CA ALA A 27 6.30 -4.45 -42.73
C ALA A 27 6.38 -4.17 -41.21
N GLY A 28 7.46 -3.50 -40.81
CA GLY A 28 7.55 -2.64 -39.61
C GLY A 28 7.42 -3.32 -38.28
N LEU A 29 8.40 -4.16 -37.86
CA LEU A 29 8.67 -4.41 -36.46
C LEU A 29 10.06 -3.85 -36.14
N ALA A 30 10.12 -2.97 -35.14
CA ALA A 30 11.37 -2.42 -34.63
C ALA A 30 12.30 -3.58 -34.30
N SER A 31 13.54 -3.53 -34.79
CA SER A 31 14.59 -4.49 -34.51
C SER A 31 14.83 -4.61 -33.01
N SER A 32 14.44 -5.75 -32.41
CA SER A 32 14.83 -6.13 -31.07
C SER A 32 16.32 -6.51 -31.09
N ASP A 33 17.20 -5.53 -31.05
CA ASP A 33 18.61 -5.78 -30.80
C ASP A 33 18.74 -6.34 -29.37
N GLY A 34 18.72 -7.62 -29.32
CA GLY A 34 19.47 -8.59 -28.58
C GLY A 34 19.66 -8.43 -27.09
N PHE A 35 18.58 -8.53 -26.23
CA PHE A 35 18.84 -8.93 -24.85
C PHE A 35 19.18 -10.42 -24.75
N GLN A 36 20.00 -10.77 -23.75
CA GLN A 36 20.45 -12.14 -23.56
C GLN A 36 19.54 -12.87 -22.57
N VAL A 37 19.44 -14.19 -22.73
CA VAL A 37 18.71 -15.08 -21.82
C VAL A 37 19.70 -15.93 -21.05
N ILE A 38 19.61 -15.86 -19.74
CA ILE A 38 20.32 -16.73 -18.82
C ILE A 38 19.57 -18.07 -18.80
N ARG A 39 20.19 -19.09 -19.33
CA ARG A 39 19.66 -20.46 -19.27
C ARG A 39 19.80 -21.02 -17.86
N ARG A 40 19.06 -22.08 -17.54
CA ARG A 40 19.12 -22.78 -16.24
C ARG A 40 20.49 -23.33 -15.86
N ASN A 41 21.36 -23.55 -16.84
CA ASN A 41 22.75 -23.98 -16.62
C ASN A 41 23.73 -22.79 -16.53
N GLY A 42 23.23 -21.57 -16.36
CA GLY A 42 24.01 -20.35 -16.25
C GLY A 42 24.56 -19.79 -17.58
N LEU A 43 24.43 -20.52 -18.70
CA LEU A 43 24.95 -20.07 -19.99
C LEU A 43 24.04 -19.00 -20.59
N LEU A 44 24.65 -17.96 -21.14
CA LEU A 44 23.96 -16.92 -21.90
C LEU A 44 23.59 -17.43 -23.31
N SER A 45 22.41 -17.04 -23.78
CA SER A 45 21.97 -17.30 -25.14
C SER A 45 21.13 -16.12 -25.65
N THR A 46 21.19 -15.86 -26.93
CA THR A 46 20.34 -14.84 -27.57
C THR A 46 18.86 -15.17 -27.38
N PHE A 47 18.08 -14.16 -27.07
CA PHE A 47 16.63 -14.26 -26.97
C PHE A 47 16.04 -14.72 -28.31
N ASN A 48 15.02 -15.57 -28.23
CA ASN A 48 14.35 -16.09 -29.44
C ASN A 48 12.85 -16.28 -29.16
N GLU A 49 12.04 -15.38 -29.72
CA GLU A 49 10.58 -15.36 -29.59
C GLU A 49 9.89 -16.62 -30.11
N VAL A 50 10.48 -17.28 -31.12
CA VAL A 50 9.93 -18.53 -31.69
C VAL A 50 9.84 -19.64 -30.63
N LYS A 51 10.74 -19.63 -29.63
CA LYS A 51 10.69 -20.60 -28.54
C LYS A 51 9.48 -20.36 -27.63
N ILE A 52 9.08 -19.11 -27.44
CA ILE A 52 7.87 -18.75 -26.68
C ILE A 52 6.63 -19.22 -27.45
N ALA A 53 6.54 -18.87 -28.74
CA ALA A 53 5.43 -19.31 -29.60
C ALA A 53 5.29 -20.83 -29.61
N ASN A 54 6.37 -21.57 -29.74
CA ASN A 54 6.39 -23.03 -29.70
C ASN A 54 5.94 -23.60 -28.35
N ALA A 55 6.31 -22.97 -27.24
CA ALA A 55 5.89 -23.41 -25.90
C ALA A 55 4.39 -23.22 -25.71
N ILE A 56 3.85 -22.08 -26.11
CA ILE A 56 2.40 -21.78 -26.07
C ILE A 56 1.63 -22.75 -26.98
N THR A 57 2.10 -22.97 -28.22
CA THR A 57 1.48 -23.90 -29.16
C THR A 57 1.40 -25.31 -28.56
N LYS A 58 2.45 -25.81 -27.93
CA LYS A 58 2.45 -27.13 -27.27
C LYS A 58 1.43 -27.21 -26.14
N ALA A 59 1.25 -26.12 -25.38
CA ALA A 59 0.23 -26.07 -24.33
C ALA A 59 -1.20 -26.13 -24.90
N PHE A 60 -1.46 -25.48 -26.02
CA PHE A 60 -2.73 -25.60 -26.73
C PHE A 60 -2.96 -27.03 -27.29
N ILE A 61 -1.96 -27.64 -27.89
CA ILE A 61 -2.03 -29.02 -28.38
C ILE A 61 -2.32 -30.00 -27.23
N ALA A 62 -1.74 -29.81 -26.07
CA ALA A 62 -1.99 -30.67 -24.90
C ALA A 62 -3.43 -30.61 -24.38
N VAL A 63 -4.16 -29.51 -24.64
CA VAL A 63 -5.54 -29.32 -24.21
C VAL A 63 -6.56 -29.66 -25.30
N GLU A 64 -6.31 -29.22 -26.54
CA GLU A 64 -7.26 -29.31 -27.67
C GLU A 64 -6.92 -30.44 -28.68
N GLY A 65 -5.84 -31.18 -28.41
CA GLY A 65 -5.41 -32.31 -29.29
C GLY A 65 -4.67 -31.84 -30.53
N THR A 66 -4.29 -32.81 -31.41
CA THR A 66 -3.50 -32.55 -32.62
C THR A 66 -4.26 -31.74 -33.69
N THR A 67 -5.58 -31.67 -33.63
CA THR A 67 -6.41 -30.81 -34.47
C THR A 67 -6.17 -29.33 -34.25
N ALA A 68 -5.59 -28.96 -33.09
CA ALA A 68 -5.21 -27.58 -32.73
C ALA A 68 -4.18 -26.99 -33.70
N THR A 69 -3.34 -27.81 -34.34
CA THR A 69 -2.28 -27.35 -35.26
C THR A 69 -2.84 -26.74 -36.59
N GLY A 70 -4.06 -27.06 -36.97
CA GLY A 70 -4.74 -26.49 -38.16
C GLY A 70 -5.71 -25.34 -37.84
N SER A 71 -5.87 -24.98 -36.57
CA SER A 71 -6.84 -23.97 -36.13
C SER A 71 -6.33 -22.57 -36.30
N ARG A 72 -6.96 -21.76 -37.16
CA ARG A 72 -6.62 -20.34 -37.33
C ARG A 72 -6.77 -19.55 -36.03
N ARG A 73 -7.80 -19.84 -35.23
CA ARG A 73 -8.01 -19.24 -33.90
C ARG A 73 -6.79 -19.43 -32.98
N ILE A 74 -6.24 -20.64 -32.95
CA ILE A 74 -5.08 -20.94 -32.10
C ILE A 74 -3.83 -20.23 -32.63
N HIS A 75 -3.62 -20.21 -33.94
CA HIS A 75 -2.50 -19.48 -34.54
C HIS A 75 -2.55 -17.98 -34.21
N ASP A 76 -3.73 -17.37 -34.33
CA ASP A 76 -3.92 -15.95 -33.99
C ASP A 76 -3.70 -15.70 -32.47
N ALA A 77 -4.23 -16.57 -31.63
CA ALA A 77 -4.02 -16.48 -30.15
C ALA A 77 -2.54 -16.64 -29.75
N VAL A 78 -1.85 -17.62 -30.31
CA VAL A 78 -0.40 -17.83 -30.06
C VAL A 78 0.41 -16.62 -30.51
N ARG A 79 0.07 -16.05 -31.68
CA ARG A 79 0.76 -14.85 -32.17
C ARG A 79 0.54 -13.64 -31.28
N ALA A 80 -0.72 -13.37 -30.89
CA ALA A 80 -1.07 -12.25 -30.01
C ALA A 80 -0.39 -12.38 -28.63
N LEU A 81 -0.46 -13.56 -28.01
CA LEU A 81 0.19 -13.84 -26.74
C LEU A 81 1.73 -13.71 -26.82
N THR A 82 2.34 -14.20 -27.89
CA THR A 82 3.79 -14.09 -28.08
C THR A 82 4.20 -12.63 -28.18
N MET A 83 3.49 -11.80 -28.95
CA MET A 83 3.76 -10.36 -29.06
C MET A 83 3.64 -9.65 -27.71
N GLN A 84 2.56 -9.92 -26.98
CA GLN A 84 2.32 -9.33 -25.65
C GLN A 84 3.43 -9.71 -24.66
N ILE A 85 3.91 -10.96 -24.67
CA ILE A 85 4.99 -11.42 -23.82
C ILE A 85 6.32 -10.75 -24.20
N VAL A 86 6.62 -10.67 -25.49
CA VAL A 86 7.85 -10.03 -25.98
C VAL A 86 7.87 -8.55 -25.61
N GLU A 87 6.77 -7.84 -25.75
CA GLU A 87 6.64 -6.44 -25.35
C GLU A 87 6.86 -6.25 -23.83
N ALA A 88 6.23 -7.11 -23.01
CA ALA A 88 6.39 -7.08 -21.55
C ALA A 88 7.83 -7.40 -21.11
N LEU A 89 8.53 -8.29 -21.83
CA LEU A 89 9.93 -8.63 -21.58
C LEU A 89 10.89 -7.53 -22.04
N SER A 90 10.61 -6.88 -23.18
CA SER A 90 11.43 -5.78 -23.70
C SER A 90 11.44 -4.59 -22.73
N GLY A 91 10.30 -4.20 -22.16
CA GLY A 91 10.24 -3.14 -21.15
C GLY A 91 10.98 -3.46 -19.82
N ARG A 92 11.28 -4.75 -19.57
CA ARG A 92 12.13 -5.20 -18.46
C ARG A 92 13.59 -5.30 -18.85
N ALA A 93 13.88 -5.67 -20.10
CA ALA A 93 15.22 -5.81 -20.64
C ALA A 93 15.95 -4.46 -20.79
N ASP A 94 15.22 -3.35 -20.96
CA ASP A 94 15.79 -2.00 -20.94
C ASP A 94 16.44 -1.64 -19.58
N LYS A 95 16.05 -2.36 -18.51
CA LYS A 95 16.59 -2.19 -17.15
C LYS A 95 17.64 -3.26 -16.77
N ALA A 96 17.63 -4.41 -17.43
CA ALA A 96 18.54 -5.52 -17.15
C ALA A 96 19.09 -6.09 -18.48
N ARG A 97 20.42 -6.15 -18.64
CA ARG A 97 21.05 -6.63 -19.88
C ARG A 97 20.80 -8.11 -20.20
N ALA A 98 20.28 -8.90 -19.27
CA ALA A 98 19.91 -10.30 -19.45
C ALA A 98 18.70 -10.67 -18.60
N LEU A 99 17.82 -11.53 -19.13
CA LEU A 99 16.65 -12.06 -18.43
C LEU A 99 16.81 -13.54 -18.14
N HIS A 100 16.38 -14.00 -16.97
CA HIS A 100 16.43 -15.42 -16.64
C HIS A 100 15.32 -16.19 -17.38
N ILE A 101 15.61 -17.44 -17.76
CA ILE A 101 14.64 -18.28 -18.49
C ILE A 101 13.33 -18.50 -17.68
N GLU A 102 13.42 -18.50 -16.35
CA GLU A 102 12.23 -18.64 -15.48
C GLU A 102 11.34 -17.40 -15.56
N ASP A 103 11.91 -16.18 -15.59
CA ASP A 103 11.14 -14.94 -15.76
C ASP A 103 10.36 -14.93 -17.06
N ILE A 104 10.94 -15.50 -18.12
CA ILE A 104 10.26 -15.65 -19.41
C ILE A 104 9.11 -16.64 -19.28
N GLN A 105 9.30 -17.76 -18.56
CA GLN A 105 8.26 -18.76 -18.36
C GLN A 105 7.12 -18.24 -17.48
N ASP A 106 7.42 -17.45 -16.45
CA ASP A 106 6.43 -16.81 -15.60
C ASP A 106 5.58 -15.79 -16.40
N GLN A 107 6.19 -15.06 -17.35
CA GLN A 107 5.44 -14.16 -18.24
C GLN A 107 4.54 -14.94 -19.21
N VAL A 108 4.96 -16.10 -19.69
CA VAL A 108 4.13 -16.98 -20.53
C VAL A 108 2.90 -17.46 -19.75
N GLU A 109 3.11 -17.94 -18.53
CA GLU A 109 2.03 -18.38 -17.63
C GLU A 109 1.04 -17.26 -17.35
N LEU A 110 1.55 -16.08 -16.97
CA LEU A 110 0.74 -14.91 -16.66
C LEU A 110 -0.08 -14.44 -17.88
N ALA A 111 0.50 -14.45 -19.07
CA ALA A 111 -0.19 -14.08 -20.30
C ALA A 111 -1.31 -15.07 -20.66
N LEU A 112 -1.06 -16.37 -20.50
CA LEU A 112 -2.08 -17.41 -20.69
C LEU A 112 -3.23 -17.29 -19.69
N MET A 113 -2.95 -16.96 -18.44
CA MET A 113 -3.99 -16.74 -17.43
C MET A 113 -4.84 -15.50 -17.74
N ARG A 114 -4.20 -14.40 -18.12
CA ARG A 114 -4.89 -13.13 -18.45
C ARG A 114 -5.73 -13.19 -19.72
N SER A 115 -5.35 -14.04 -20.67
CA SER A 115 -6.12 -14.21 -21.91
C SER A 115 -7.40 -15.04 -21.75
N GLY A 116 -7.68 -15.56 -20.54
CA GLY A 116 -8.83 -16.43 -20.28
C GLY A 116 -8.63 -17.90 -20.69
N GLU A 117 -7.46 -18.26 -21.20
CA GLU A 117 -7.13 -19.64 -21.62
C GLU A 117 -6.68 -20.50 -20.40
N HIS A 118 -7.51 -20.54 -19.35
CA HIS A 118 -7.17 -21.16 -18.06
C HIS A 118 -6.80 -22.63 -18.14
N LYS A 119 -7.43 -23.40 -19.06
CA LYS A 119 -7.09 -24.81 -19.25
C LYS A 119 -5.69 -24.97 -19.87
N VAL A 120 -5.33 -24.10 -20.79
CA VAL A 120 -4.02 -24.07 -21.45
C VAL A 120 -2.94 -23.60 -20.48
N ALA A 121 -3.23 -22.59 -19.68
CA ALA A 121 -2.35 -22.12 -18.60
C ALA A 121 -2.04 -23.25 -17.60
N ARG A 122 -3.08 -23.98 -17.15
CA ARG A 122 -2.90 -25.13 -16.24
C ARG A 122 -2.07 -26.26 -16.85
N ALA A 123 -2.29 -26.57 -18.13
CA ALA A 123 -1.49 -27.59 -18.82
C ALA A 123 -0.02 -27.17 -18.95
N TYR A 124 0.22 -25.88 -19.19
CA TYR A 124 1.57 -25.32 -19.25
C TYR A 124 2.32 -25.44 -17.92
N VAL A 125 1.66 -25.08 -16.79
CA VAL A 125 2.22 -25.17 -15.43
C VAL A 125 2.55 -26.62 -15.06
N LEU A 126 1.62 -27.56 -15.29
CA LEU A 126 1.84 -28.97 -15.01
C LEU A 126 3.00 -29.57 -15.81
N TYR A 127 3.11 -29.25 -17.10
CA TYR A 127 4.24 -29.66 -17.94
C TYR A 127 5.57 -29.07 -17.44
N ARG A 128 5.58 -27.79 -17.00
CA ARG A 128 6.76 -27.14 -16.42
C ARG A 128 7.21 -27.84 -15.12
N ALA A 129 6.26 -28.16 -14.23
CA ALA A 129 6.54 -28.86 -12.99
C ALA A 129 7.10 -30.26 -13.21
N GLU A 130 6.49 -31.05 -14.12
CA GLU A 130 6.96 -32.39 -14.48
C GLU A 130 8.37 -32.38 -15.06
N ARG A 131 8.67 -31.42 -15.94
CA ARG A 131 10.01 -31.26 -16.49
C ARG A 131 11.04 -30.80 -15.47
N ALA A 132 10.64 -30.03 -14.47
CA ALA A 132 11.49 -29.65 -13.35
C ALA A 132 11.86 -30.89 -12.51
N GLU A 133 10.91 -31.74 -12.20
CA GLU A 133 11.13 -32.98 -11.44
C GLU A 133 12.00 -33.97 -12.19
N GLN A 134 11.76 -34.20 -13.50
CA GLN A 134 12.62 -35.05 -14.32
C GLN A 134 14.08 -34.58 -14.37
N ARG A 135 14.31 -33.27 -14.31
CA ARG A 135 15.68 -32.71 -14.25
C ARG A 135 16.31 -32.92 -12.87
N ARG A 136 15.52 -32.78 -11.77
CA ARG A 136 15.98 -33.06 -10.42
C ARG A 136 16.53 -34.48 -10.30
N LEU A 137 15.79 -35.45 -10.78
CA LEU A 137 16.19 -36.87 -10.80
C LEU A 137 17.43 -37.16 -11.66
N ARG A 138 17.67 -36.36 -12.71
CA ARG A 138 18.88 -36.52 -13.56
C ARG A 138 20.12 -35.85 -12.97
N SER A 139 19.97 -34.86 -12.08
CA SER A 139 21.10 -34.10 -11.50
C SER A 139 21.81 -34.88 -10.37
N GLU A 140 21.21 -35.91 -9.81
CA GLU A 140 21.78 -36.70 -8.73
C GLU A 140 22.92 -37.68 -9.18
N VAL A 141 23.25 -37.71 -10.49
CA VAL A 141 24.17 -38.74 -11.05
C VAL A 141 25.53 -38.25 -11.48
N VAL A 142 25.83 -36.92 -11.47
CA VAL A 142 27.13 -36.41 -11.98
C VAL A 142 27.75 -35.41 -11.00
N ILE A 143 28.55 -35.92 -10.05
CA ILE A 143 29.58 -35.12 -9.37
C ILE A 143 30.86 -35.22 -10.19
N GLN A 144 31.03 -34.32 -11.16
CA GLN A 144 32.35 -34.00 -11.74
C GLN A 144 32.68 -32.57 -11.36
N SER A 145 33.95 -32.33 -11.00
CA SER A 145 34.52 -31.03 -10.62
C SER A 145 34.17 -29.94 -11.64
N VAL A 146 33.18 -29.13 -11.29
CA VAL A 146 32.82 -27.93 -12.07
C VAL A 146 33.86 -26.87 -11.76
N PRO A 147 34.45 -26.16 -12.76
CA PRO A 147 35.29 -25.00 -12.51
C PRO A 147 34.56 -23.99 -11.65
N ALA A 148 35.24 -23.40 -10.66
CA ALA A 148 34.64 -22.41 -9.76
C ALA A 148 34.09 -21.26 -10.63
N LEU A 149 32.76 -20.97 -10.45
CA LEU A 149 32.10 -19.87 -11.13
C LEU A 149 32.84 -18.56 -10.84
N GLN A 150 32.99 -17.71 -11.85
CA GLN A 150 33.59 -16.38 -11.70
C GLN A 150 32.51 -15.33 -11.43
N VAL A 151 32.80 -14.45 -10.49
CA VAL A 151 31.95 -13.31 -10.11
C VAL A 151 32.62 -12.02 -10.61
N ARG A 152 31.85 -11.12 -11.19
CA ARG A 152 32.33 -9.83 -11.66
C ARG A 152 32.13 -8.77 -10.56
N LEU A 153 33.22 -8.22 -10.06
CA LEU A 153 33.25 -7.12 -9.12
C LEU A 153 32.84 -5.79 -9.79
N LYS A 154 32.48 -4.79 -8.97
CA LYS A 154 32.21 -3.42 -9.45
C LYS A 154 33.37 -2.81 -10.25
N SER A 155 34.62 -3.22 -9.98
CA SER A 155 35.80 -2.83 -10.72
C SER A 155 35.90 -3.44 -12.13
N GLY A 156 35.03 -4.40 -12.47
CA GLY A 156 35.07 -5.19 -13.69
C GLY A 156 35.97 -6.44 -13.61
N ALA A 157 36.73 -6.62 -12.53
CA ALA A 157 37.55 -7.81 -12.31
C ALA A 157 36.70 -9.05 -12.08
N LEU A 158 37.12 -10.19 -12.64
CA LEU A 158 36.54 -11.50 -12.38
C LEU A 158 37.32 -12.18 -11.25
N VAL A 159 36.60 -12.66 -10.25
CA VAL A 159 37.11 -13.40 -9.09
C VAL A 159 36.34 -14.69 -8.91
N PRO A 160 36.97 -15.77 -8.39
CA PRO A 160 36.22 -16.98 -8.08
C PRO A 160 35.12 -16.72 -7.08
N LEU A 161 33.97 -17.39 -7.27
CA LEU A 161 32.86 -17.35 -6.31
C LEU A 161 33.30 -17.96 -4.97
N ASP A 162 33.12 -17.23 -3.89
CA ASP A 162 33.36 -17.71 -2.53
C ASP A 162 32.15 -18.51 -2.03
N GLU A 163 32.07 -19.78 -2.44
CA GLU A 163 30.97 -20.69 -1.99
C GLU A 163 30.98 -20.91 -0.47
N VAL A 164 32.14 -20.85 0.20
CA VAL A 164 32.26 -21.04 1.65
C VAL A 164 31.57 -19.90 2.37
N ARG A 165 31.77 -18.66 1.89
CA ARG A 165 31.09 -17.48 2.40
C ARG A 165 29.59 -17.62 2.21
N LEU A 166 29.12 -17.97 1.02
CA LEU A 166 27.69 -18.12 0.73
C LEU A 166 27.02 -19.17 1.62
N GLN A 167 27.66 -20.32 1.76
CA GLN A 167 27.14 -21.38 2.61
C GLN A 167 27.06 -20.97 4.08
N ARG A 168 28.05 -20.21 4.57
CA ARG A 168 28.06 -19.66 5.93
C ARG A 168 26.91 -18.67 6.12
N GLU A 169 26.71 -17.72 5.18
CA GLU A 169 25.64 -16.73 5.23
C GLU A 169 24.26 -17.37 5.25
N VAL A 170 24.01 -18.36 4.38
CA VAL A 170 22.73 -19.09 4.35
C VAL A 170 22.53 -19.92 5.63
N LYS A 171 23.58 -20.57 6.14
CA LYS A 171 23.50 -21.33 7.39
C LYS A 171 23.15 -20.43 8.56
N MET A 172 23.79 -19.26 8.66
CA MET A 172 23.48 -18.29 9.71
C MET A 172 22.07 -17.73 9.58
N ALA A 173 21.57 -17.52 8.34
CA ALA A 173 20.21 -17.08 8.11
C ALA A 173 19.15 -18.11 8.54
N CYS A 174 19.48 -19.41 8.47
CA CYS A 174 18.61 -20.50 8.92
C CYS A 174 18.71 -20.79 10.43
N ASP A 175 19.72 -20.26 11.11
CA ASP A 175 19.98 -20.61 12.51
C ASP A 175 18.80 -20.22 13.44
N GLY A 176 18.43 -21.15 14.34
CA GLY A 176 17.33 -20.97 15.28
C GLY A 176 15.93 -20.97 14.68
N LEU A 177 15.76 -21.39 13.42
CA LEU A 177 14.45 -21.52 12.77
C LEU A 177 14.11 -22.99 12.51
N ASP A 178 12.90 -23.39 12.89
CA ASP A 178 12.40 -24.73 12.66
C ASP A 178 11.96 -24.93 11.20
N GLY A 179 12.09 -26.16 10.69
CA GLY A 179 11.57 -26.56 9.39
C GLY A 179 12.35 -26.05 8.17
N VAL A 180 13.44 -25.29 8.35
CA VAL A 180 14.25 -24.74 7.26
C VAL A 180 15.55 -25.52 7.06
N SER A 181 16.05 -25.56 5.81
CA SER A 181 17.29 -26.27 5.43
C SER A 181 18.20 -25.35 4.64
N ALA A 182 19.41 -25.12 5.16
CA ALA A 182 20.44 -24.38 4.44
C ALA A 182 20.85 -25.05 3.11
N ASP A 183 20.87 -26.38 3.07
CA ASP A 183 21.20 -27.13 1.86
C ASP A 183 20.13 -26.97 0.77
N ALA A 184 18.85 -26.91 1.15
CA ALA A 184 17.75 -26.62 0.22
C ALA A 184 17.93 -25.23 -0.40
N VAL A 185 18.18 -24.21 0.42
CA VAL A 185 18.44 -22.84 -0.07
C VAL A 185 19.66 -22.81 -0.99
N MET A 186 20.80 -23.44 -0.60
CA MET A 186 22.01 -23.48 -1.41
C MET A 186 21.81 -24.21 -2.74
N SER A 187 20.97 -25.25 -2.74
CA SER A 187 20.60 -25.96 -3.99
C SER A 187 19.88 -25.00 -4.96
N GLU A 188 18.94 -24.21 -4.47
CA GLU A 188 18.26 -23.19 -5.31
C GLU A 188 19.21 -22.05 -5.70
N VAL A 189 20.09 -21.59 -4.80
CA VAL A 189 21.12 -20.59 -5.12
C VAL A 189 21.97 -21.05 -6.30
N ARG A 190 22.56 -22.27 -6.23
CA ARG A 190 23.41 -22.81 -7.31
C ARG A 190 22.69 -22.88 -8.66
N ARG A 191 21.36 -23.08 -8.68
CA ARG A 191 20.56 -23.09 -9.92
C ARG A 191 20.45 -21.72 -10.57
N ASN A 192 20.55 -20.64 -9.78
CA ASN A 192 20.40 -19.27 -10.23
C ASN A 192 21.71 -18.57 -10.52
N LEU A 193 22.86 -19.13 -10.11
CA LEU A 193 24.18 -18.58 -10.40
C LEU A 193 24.63 -18.91 -11.82
N TYR A 194 25.37 -18.00 -12.45
CA TYR A 194 25.91 -18.12 -13.80
C TYR A 194 27.31 -17.48 -13.90
N GLU A 195 28.07 -17.86 -14.89
CA GLU A 195 29.42 -17.36 -15.13
C GLU A 195 29.43 -15.86 -15.40
N GLY A 196 30.23 -15.10 -14.65
CA GLY A 196 30.32 -13.64 -14.76
C GLY A 196 29.18 -12.88 -14.09
N ILE A 197 28.41 -13.51 -13.19
CA ILE A 197 27.37 -12.85 -12.37
C ILE A 197 27.97 -11.66 -11.61
N LEU A 198 27.19 -10.59 -11.46
CA LEU A 198 27.65 -9.43 -10.70
C LEU A 198 27.64 -9.71 -9.18
N GLU A 199 28.62 -9.19 -8.46
CA GLU A 199 28.75 -9.41 -7.00
C GLU A 199 27.45 -9.11 -6.23
N HIS A 200 26.74 -8.04 -6.57
CA HIS A 200 25.48 -7.69 -5.90
C HIS A 200 24.32 -8.64 -6.27
N GLU A 201 24.34 -9.26 -7.45
CA GLU A 201 23.32 -10.23 -7.88
C GLU A 201 23.48 -11.58 -7.15
N VAL A 202 24.68 -11.88 -6.64
CA VAL A 202 24.90 -13.08 -5.82
C VAL A 202 24.08 -13.03 -4.53
N GLY A 203 24.09 -11.90 -3.82
CA GLY A 203 23.27 -11.70 -2.62
C GLY A 203 21.76 -11.76 -2.92
N LEU A 204 21.34 -11.12 -4.03
CA LEU A 204 19.95 -11.20 -4.49
C LEU A 204 19.54 -12.64 -4.80
N SER A 205 20.42 -13.42 -5.42
CA SER A 205 20.19 -14.84 -5.71
C SER A 205 19.92 -15.66 -4.44
N GLN A 206 20.68 -15.42 -3.35
CA GLN A 206 20.43 -16.06 -2.06
C GLN A 206 19.04 -15.71 -1.49
N THR A 207 18.70 -14.42 -1.48
CA THR A 207 17.42 -13.92 -0.98
C THR A 207 16.25 -14.51 -1.77
N MET A 208 16.35 -14.50 -3.10
CA MET A 208 15.31 -15.03 -3.99
C MET A 208 15.18 -16.55 -3.90
N ALA A 209 16.29 -17.27 -3.74
CA ALA A 209 16.27 -18.73 -3.52
C ALA A 209 15.51 -19.09 -2.24
N ALA A 210 15.80 -18.43 -1.13
CA ALA A 210 15.04 -18.65 0.11
C ALA A 210 13.55 -18.29 -0.03
N ARG A 211 13.24 -17.20 -0.76
CA ARG A 211 11.86 -16.77 -1.02
C ARG A 211 11.03 -17.83 -1.75
N THR A 212 11.60 -18.57 -2.70
CA THR A 212 10.84 -19.62 -3.42
C THR A 212 10.39 -20.76 -2.53
N LEU A 213 10.98 -20.89 -1.35
CA LEU A 213 10.66 -21.96 -0.40
C LEU A 213 9.60 -21.55 0.65
N ILE A 214 9.17 -20.29 0.69
CA ILE A 214 8.18 -19.78 1.67
C ILE A 214 6.85 -20.54 1.59
N GLU A 215 6.41 -20.95 0.40
CA GLU A 215 5.17 -21.70 0.23
C GLU A 215 5.25 -23.13 0.79
N GLN A 216 6.46 -23.66 0.96
CA GLN A 216 6.70 -24.99 1.55
C GLN A 216 6.81 -24.91 3.07
N GLU A 217 7.51 -23.89 3.58
CA GLU A 217 7.71 -23.64 5.01
C GLU A 217 7.76 -22.12 5.25
N PRO A 218 6.79 -21.53 5.99
CA PRO A 218 6.70 -20.09 6.22
C PRO A 218 7.96 -19.49 6.86
N ASN A 219 8.72 -20.23 7.64
CA ASN A 219 9.95 -19.75 8.29
C ASN A 219 11.04 -19.35 7.29
N TYR A 220 10.98 -19.78 6.02
CA TYR A 220 11.85 -19.23 4.97
C TYR A 220 11.63 -17.74 4.72
N SER A 221 10.52 -17.15 5.19
CA SER A 221 10.33 -15.70 5.17
C SER A 221 11.34 -14.98 6.05
N TYR A 222 11.67 -15.55 7.22
CA TYR A 222 12.74 -15.01 8.07
C TYR A 222 14.12 -15.24 7.46
N VAL A 223 14.36 -16.40 6.85
CA VAL A 223 15.63 -16.67 6.13
C VAL A 223 15.85 -15.65 5.02
N SER A 224 14.85 -15.41 4.19
CA SER A 224 14.91 -14.40 3.11
C SER A 224 15.15 -13.00 3.64
N ALA A 225 14.50 -12.62 4.76
CA ALA A 225 14.71 -11.32 5.40
C ALA A 225 16.15 -11.16 5.90
N ARG A 226 16.69 -12.16 6.59
CA ARG A 226 18.08 -12.15 7.12
C ARG A 226 19.11 -12.04 6.00
N LEU A 227 18.87 -12.69 4.85
CA LEU A 227 19.72 -12.58 3.67
C LEU A 227 19.61 -11.18 3.03
N LEU A 228 18.41 -10.58 2.99
CA LEU A 228 18.23 -9.22 2.51
C LEU A 228 18.90 -8.18 3.43
N ILE A 229 18.89 -8.41 4.75
CA ILE A 229 19.63 -7.57 5.72
C ILE A 229 21.14 -7.58 5.42
N ASN A 230 21.72 -8.71 4.99
CA ASN A 230 23.14 -8.76 4.63
C ASN A 230 23.44 -7.86 3.43
N ILE A 231 22.55 -7.82 2.43
CA ILE A 231 22.69 -6.90 1.28
C ILE A 231 22.62 -5.45 1.73
N LEU A 232 21.59 -5.12 2.50
CA LEU A 232 21.39 -3.77 3.03
C LEU A 232 22.58 -3.32 3.91
N ARG A 233 23.11 -4.23 4.73
CA ARG A 233 24.27 -3.97 5.58
C ARG A 233 25.50 -3.64 4.75
N ASP A 234 25.80 -4.41 3.72
CA ASP A 234 26.94 -4.17 2.84
C ASP A 234 26.80 -2.83 2.10
N GLU A 235 25.60 -2.50 1.66
CA GLU A 235 25.27 -1.24 1.01
C GLU A 235 25.46 -0.05 1.97
N ALA A 236 24.84 -0.11 3.15
CA ALA A 236 24.84 0.96 4.14
C ALA A 236 26.25 1.20 4.75
N LEU A 237 26.96 0.13 5.13
CA LEU A 237 28.32 0.25 5.69
C LEU A 237 29.30 0.79 4.67
N SER A 238 29.21 0.36 3.40
CA SER A 238 30.06 0.88 2.33
C SER A 238 29.88 2.36 2.09
N PHE A 239 28.67 2.88 2.30
CA PHE A 239 28.35 4.29 2.13
C PHE A 239 28.71 5.15 3.34
N VAL A 240 28.42 4.67 4.55
CA VAL A 240 28.59 5.43 5.80
C VAL A 240 29.99 5.30 6.38
N LEU A 241 30.59 4.09 6.36
CA LEU A 241 31.85 3.73 7.00
C LEU A 241 32.80 3.00 6.03
N PRO A 242 33.18 3.59 4.89
CA PRO A 242 33.95 2.89 3.85
C PRO A 242 35.31 2.32 4.33
N SER A 243 35.95 2.94 5.31
CA SER A 243 37.22 2.47 5.90
C SER A 243 37.10 1.26 6.83
N SER A 244 35.90 0.99 7.36
CA SER A 244 35.63 -0.07 8.35
C SER A 244 34.90 -1.28 7.77
N VAL A 245 34.49 -1.23 6.50
CA VAL A 245 33.64 -2.24 5.86
C VAL A 245 34.22 -3.65 5.94
N ALA A 246 35.52 -3.80 5.66
CA ALA A 246 36.18 -5.12 5.62
C ALA A 246 36.12 -5.84 6.97
N THR A 247 36.27 -5.09 8.07
CA THR A 247 36.22 -5.64 9.44
C THR A 247 34.78 -5.95 9.84
N MET A 248 33.83 -5.06 9.51
CA MET A 248 32.42 -5.20 9.89
C MET A 248 31.67 -6.24 9.07
N ARG A 249 32.09 -6.54 7.84
CA ARG A 249 31.54 -7.65 7.02
C ARG A 249 31.77 -9.04 7.64
N GLN A 250 32.77 -9.18 8.49
CA GLN A 250 33.08 -10.44 9.18
C GLN A 250 32.25 -10.62 10.46
N ALA A 251 31.69 -9.53 11.00
CA ALA A 251 30.86 -9.58 12.19
C ALA A 251 29.49 -10.23 11.91
N VAL A 252 29.01 -10.99 12.88
CA VAL A 252 27.70 -11.66 12.79
C VAL A 252 26.58 -10.64 12.94
N THR A 253 26.77 -9.62 13.79
CA THR A 253 25.80 -8.58 14.09
C THR A 253 26.32 -7.20 13.68
N ILE A 254 25.39 -6.29 13.44
CA ILE A 254 25.71 -4.88 13.14
C ILE A 254 26.14 -4.18 14.43
N ASP A 255 27.30 -3.52 14.39
CA ASP A 255 27.72 -2.62 15.47
C ASP A 255 27.02 -1.25 15.29
N TYR A 256 25.83 -1.15 15.84
CA TYR A 256 25.07 0.10 15.81
C TYR A 256 25.71 1.23 16.61
N ALA A 257 26.51 0.91 17.63
CA ALA A 257 27.19 1.94 18.44
C ALA A 257 28.20 2.73 17.59
N LEU A 258 28.90 2.05 16.70
CA LEU A 258 29.81 2.68 15.75
C LEU A 258 29.08 3.30 14.55
N TYR A 259 28.07 2.61 14.04
CA TYR A 259 27.37 3.00 12.81
C TYR A 259 26.46 4.22 12.98
N PHE A 260 25.63 4.24 14.04
CA PHE A 260 24.52 5.19 14.16
C PHE A 260 24.94 6.66 14.21
N PRO A 261 25.97 7.06 15.00
CA PRO A 261 26.41 8.46 15.00
C PRO A 261 26.92 8.93 13.64
N GLU A 262 27.64 8.09 12.91
CA GLU A 262 28.16 8.42 11.57
C GLU A 262 27.04 8.49 10.53
N TYR A 263 26.03 7.59 10.65
CA TYR A 263 24.83 7.65 9.84
C TYR A 263 24.12 8.99 9.96
N ILE A 264 23.86 9.46 11.19
CA ILE A 264 23.18 10.76 11.43
C ILE A 264 24.01 11.91 10.86
N ARG A 265 25.33 11.93 11.12
CA ARG A 265 26.21 12.99 10.56
C ARG A 265 26.21 13.00 9.03
N LYS A 266 26.27 11.83 8.43
CA LYS A 266 26.22 11.69 6.97
C LYS A 266 24.90 12.14 6.40
N ALA A 267 23.76 11.75 6.99
CA ALA A 267 22.43 12.11 6.58
C ALA A 267 22.16 13.63 6.67
N ILE A 268 22.71 14.29 7.71
CA ILE A 268 22.68 15.77 7.86
C ILE A 268 23.53 16.43 6.77
N ALA A 269 24.74 15.93 6.52
CA ALA A 269 25.64 16.47 5.49
C ALA A 269 25.08 16.36 4.08
N LEU A 270 24.21 15.37 3.83
CA LEU A 270 23.47 15.19 2.57
C LEU A 270 22.18 16.04 2.50
N GLU A 271 21.87 16.83 3.52
CA GLU A 271 20.64 17.63 3.60
C GLU A 271 19.35 16.77 3.47
N ILE A 272 19.38 15.53 3.94
CA ILE A 272 18.22 14.62 3.97
C ILE A 272 17.53 14.67 5.33
N VAL A 273 18.31 14.72 6.42
CA VAL A 273 17.85 14.71 7.80
C VAL A 273 18.05 16.10 8.42
N ASP A 274 17.14 16.47 9.33
CA ASP A 274 17.22 17.75 10.02
C ASP A 274 18.47 17.84 10.91
N LYS A 275 19.15 18.97 10.85
CA LYS A 275 20.35 19.24 11.68
C LYS A 275 20.10 19.16 13.18
N GLU A 276 18.86 19.38 13.64
CA GLU A 276 18.47 19.27 15.04
C GLU A 276 18.69 17.85 15.59
N LEU A 277 18.64 16.81 14.74
CA LEU A 277 18.96 15.45 15.17
C LEU A 277 20.43 15.28 15.58
N GLY A 278 21.32 16.11 15.06
CA GLY A 278 22.73 16.14 15.47
C GLY A 278 22.98 16.70 16.89
N PHE A 279 21.98 17.32 17.50
CA PHE A 279 22.08 17.85 18.87
C PHE A 279 21.63 16.86 19.95
N PHE A 280 21.14 15.68 19.59
CA PHE A 280 20.91 14.59 20.54
C PHE A 280 22.23 13.98 21.00
N ASP A 281 22.24 13.35 22.16
CA ASP A 281 23.35 12.49 22.59
C ASP A 281 23.36 11.20 21.75
N LEU A 282 24.01 11.28 20.58
CA LEU A 282 24.06 10.16 19.63
C LEU A 282 24.72 8.90 20.21
N PRO A 283 25.79 8.96 21.04
CA PRO A 283 26.32 7.80 21.73
C PRO A 283 25.31 7.14 22.66
N GLN A 284 24.55 7.91 23.45
CA GLN A 284 23.51 7.39 24.33
C GLN A 284 22.41 6.66 23.52
N LEU A 285 21.95 7.28 22.44
CA LEU A 285 20.94 6.67 21.56
C LEU A 285 21.47 5.41 20.86
N ALA A 286 22.71 5.44 20.40
CA ALA A 286 23.35 4.29 19.76
C ALA A 286 23.46 3.09 20.71
N ALA A 287 23.78 3.33 22.00
CA ALA A 287 23.84 2.29 23.04
C ALA A 287 22.47 1.66 23.36
N ALA A 288 21.36 2.36 23.04
CA ALA A 288 20.01 1.86 23.24
C ALA A 288 19.49 1.01 22.07
N LEU A 289 20.21 0.98 20.93
CA LEU A 289 19.83 0.19 19.76
C LEU A 289 20.08 -1.30 20.01
N ASP A 290 19.09 -2.13 19.70
CA ASP A 290 19.15 -3.59 19.85
C ASP A 290 19.23 -4.28 18.49
N ALA A 291 20.44 -4.68 18.11
CA ALA A 291 20.69 -5.35 16.85
C ALA A 291 19.95 -6.71 16.69
N SER A 292 19.57 -7.36 17.81
CA SER A 292 18.84 -8.63 17.75
C SER A 292 17.46 -8.50 17.10
N ARG A 293 16.87 -7.31 17.17
CA ARG A 293 15.56 -7.00 16.58
C ARG A 293 15.55 -7.00 15.05
N ASP A 294 16.72 -6.93 14.42
CA ASP A 294 16.83 -7.13 12.98
C ASP A 294 16.37 -8.54 12.56
N GLY A 295 16.44 -9.52 13.48
CA GLY A 295 15.93 -10.87 13.29
C GLY A 295 14.40 -11.01 13.30
N ASN A 296 13.65 -9.99 13.75
CA ASN A 296 12.20 -10.03 13.85
C ASN A 296 11.48 -9.79 12.51
N PHE A 297 12.19 -9.34 11.48
CA PHE A 297 11.59 -9.07 10.18
C PHE A 297 11.29 -10.34 9.40
N GLN A 298 10.09 -10.37 8.82
CA GLN A 298 9.76 -11.24 7.70
C GLN A 298 10.09 -10.56 6.37
N PHE A 299 10.30 -11.38 5.32
CA PHE A 299 10.75 -10.89 4.01
C PHE A 299 9.91 -9.75 3.45
N LEU A 300 8.58 -9.90 3.41
CA LEU A 300 7.69 -8.90 2.81
C LEU A 300 7.79 -7.54 3.52
N GLY A 301 7.84 -7.55 4.85
CA GLY A 301 8.00 -6.34 5.66
C GLY A 301 9.32 -5.64 5.39
N LEU A 302 10.42 -6.39 5.46
CA LEU A 302 11.75 -5.84 5.22
C LEU A 302 11.95 -5.37 3.77
N GLN A 303 11.46 -6.16 2.78
CA GLN A 303 11.51 -5.78 1.37
C GLN A 303 10.75 -4.48 1.12
N THR A 304 9.60 -4.30 1.79
CA THR A 304 8.82 -3.06 1.70
C THR A 304 9.60 -1.86 2.28
N LEU A 305 10.26 -2.04 3.41
CA LEU A 305 11.13 -0.99 3.99
C LEU A 305 12.32 -0.69 3.08
N TYR A 306 12.97 -1.71 2.55
CA TYR A 306 14.10 -1.60 1.63
C TYR A 306 13.72 -0.84 0.35
N ASP A 307 12.59 -1.16 -0.26
CA ASP A 307 12.17 -0.57 -1.53
C ASP A 307 11.66 0.86 -1.40
N ARG A 308 11.06 1.23 -0.24
CA ARG A 308 10.26 2.46 -0.14
C ARG A 308 10.63 3.38 1.03
N TYR A 309 11.13 2.84 2.15
CA TYR A 309 11.21 3.61 3.41
C TYR A 309 12.63 4.04 3.76
N PHE A 310 13.61 3.15 3.63
CA PHE A 310 14.97 3.47 4.02
C PHE A 310 15.54 4.63 3.21
N LEU A 311 16.24 5.53 3.89
CA LEU A 311 16.91 6.66 3.27
C LEU A 311 18.00 6.16 2.30
N HIS A 312 18.08 6.82 1.16
CA HIS A 312 19.04 6.49 0.11
C HIS A 312 19.56 7.75 -0.59
N GLU A 313 20.74 7.67 -1.17
CA GLU A 313 21.33 8.67 -2.05
C GLU A 313 21.70 8.00 -3.38
N GLY A 314 21.19 8.52 -4.48
CA GLY A 314 21.42 7.94 -5.81
C GLY A 314 20.99 6.47 -5.95
N GLY A 315 20.01 6.02 -5.17
CA GLY A 315 19.55 4.62 -5.13
C GLY A 315 20.33 3.70 -4.19
N VAL A 316 21.41 4.18 -3.55
CA VAL A 316 22.19 3.45 -2.54
C VAL A 316 21.56 3.69 -1.16
N ARG A 317 21.03 2.64 -0.51
CA ARG A 317 20.47 2.74 0.83
C ARG A 317 21.59 2.84 1.84
N PHE A 318 21.45 3.80 2.74
CA PHE A 318 22.43 4.02 3.80
C PHE A 318 21.77 4.03 5.20
N GLU A 319 20.54 3.56 5.32
CA GLU A 319 19.80 3.48 6.57
C GLU A 319 19.52 2.01 6.92
N LEU A 320 19.98 1.58 8.10
CA LEU A 320 19.75 0.25 8.65
C LEU A 320 18.47 0.19 9.51
N PRO A 321 17.84 -0.97 9.73
CA PRO A 321 16.52 -1.06 10.35
C PRO A 321 16.41 -0.40 11.73
N GLN A 322 17.36 -0.61 12.64
CA GLN A 322 17.27 0.00 13.95
C GLN A 322 17.59 1.50 13.90
N ALA A 323 18.46 1.93 12.99
CA ALA A 323 18.71 3.35 12.74
C ALA A 323 17.48 4.07 12.20
N PHE A 324 16.71 3.41 11.32
CA PHE A 324 15.44 3.89 10.80
C PHE A 324 14.43 4.14 11.93
N PHE A 325 14.20 3.16 12.81
CA PHE A 325 13.26 3.34 13.92
C PHE A 325 13.74 4.42 14.90
N MET A 326 15.06 4.50 15.17
CA MET A 326 15.59 5.55 16.04
C MET A 326 15.47 6.93 15.40
N ARG A 327 15.72 7.10 14.09
CA ARG A 327 15.50 8.37 13.40
C ARG A 327 14.04 8.82 13.50
N VAL A 328 13.10 7.91 13.28
CA VAL A 328 11.67 8.20 13.44
C VAL A 328 11.36 8.64 14.86
N ALA A 329 11.86 7.91 15.85
CA ALA A 329 11.67 8.22 17.27
C ALA A 329 12.28 9.56 17.67
N MET A 330 13.51 9.87 17.23
CA MET A 330 14.17 11.17 17.46
C MET A 330 13.34 12.32 16.87
N GLY A 331 12.87 12.16 15.61
CA GLY A 331 12.03 13.19 14.98
C GLY A 331 10.74 13.45 15.76
N LEU A 332 10.10 12.40 16.30
CA LEU A 332 8.90 12.51 17.13
C LEU A 332 9.19 13.11 18.53
N ALA A 333 10.41 12.91 19.06
CA ALA A 333 10.82 13.40 20.36
C ALA A 333 11.50 14.79 20.33
N ILE A 334 11.64 15.42 19.16
CA ILE A 334 12.49 16.60 18.93
C ILE A 334 12.11 17.82 19.81
N ARG A 335 10.86 17.91 20.26
CA ARG A 335 10.33 18.97 21.12
C ARG A 335 10.11 18.53 22.57
N GLU A 336 10.42 17.28 22.91
CA GLU A 336 10.32 16.79 24.28
C GLU A 336 11.44 17.40 25.16
N ILE A 337 11.15 17.60 26.46
CA ILE A 337 12.13 18.14 27.41
C ILE A 337 13.25 17.12 27.58
N ASP A 338 12.89 15.87 27.91
CA ASP A 338 13.82 14.76 28.05
C ASP A 338 13.88 13.96 26.74
N ARG A 339 14.28 14.62 25.65
CA ARG A 339 14.14 14.11 24.28
C ARG A 339 14.89 12.81 24.03
N GLU A 340 16.06 12.59 24.65
CA GLU A 340 16.83 11.36 24.56
C GLU A 340 16.06 10.18 25.18
N ALA A 341 15.54 10.37 26.41
CA ALA A 341 14.76 9.35 27.09
C ALA A 341 13.46 9.02 26.30
N LYS A 342 12.80 10.06 25.76
CA LYS A 342 11.59 9.87 24.93
C LYS A 342 11.90 9.24 23.58
N ALA A 343 12.99 9.58 22.94
CA ALA A 343 13.43 8.92 21.71
C ALA A 343 13.69 7.41 21.94
N ILE A 344 14.33 7.05 23.05
CA ILE A 344 14.54 5.65 23.42
C ILE A 344 13.21 4.95 23.70
N GLU A 345 12.29 5.58 24.43
CA GLU A 345 10.95 5.03 24.71
C GLU A 345 10.17 4.78 23.40
N PHE A 346 10.16 5.75 22.49
CA PHE A 346 9.48 5.64 21.18
C PHE A 346 10.14 4.58 20.29
N TYR A 347 11.48 4.53 20.27
CA TYR A 347 12.23 3.49 19.56
C TYR A 347 11.89 2.09 20.06
N GLN A 348 11.82 1.89 21.38
CA GLN A 348 11.45 0.60 21.97
C GLN A 348 10.08 0.13 21.47
N LEU A 349 9.12 1.04 21.40
CA LEU A 349 7.77 0.73 20.96
C LEU A 349 7.71 0.34 19.48
N LEU A 350 8.40 1.11 18.62
CA LEU A 350 8.41 0.89 17.17
C LEU A 350 9.21 -0.35 16.79
N SER A 351 10.41 -0.53 17.35
CA SER A 351 11.33 -1.59 16.96
C SER A 351 10.94 -2.97 17.48
N ASN A 352 10.10 -3.04 18.53
CA ASN A 352 9.45 -4.27 18.98
C ASN A 352 8.17 -4.60 18.22
N PHE A 353 7.73 -3.73 17.29
CA PHE A 353 6.45 -3.86 16.60
C PHE A 353 5.23 -3.88 17.53
N ASP A 354 5.30 -3.25 18.68
CA ASP A 354 4.19 -3.11 19.61
C ASP A 354 3.17 -2.07 19.11
N PHE A 355 3.67 -1.06 18.40
CA PHE A 355 2.92 0.00 17.77
C PHE A 355 3.60 0.41 16.45
N MET A 356 2.81 0.86 15.48
CA MET A 356 3.34 1.38 14.23
C MET A 356 2.66 2.70 13.86
N CYS A 357 3.47 3.68 13.48
CA CYS A 357 3.00 4.94 12.93
C CYS A 357 2.51 4.78 11.50
N SER A 358 1.75 5.78 11.03
CA SER A 358 1.36 5.87 9.63
C SER A 358 2.55 6.04 8.69
N THR A 359 2.36 5.69 7.42
CA THR A 359 3.40 5.77 6.38
C THR A 359 4.11 7.14 6.30
N PRO A 360 3.41 8.31 6.29
CA PRO A 360 4.11 9.60 6.24
C PRO A 360 5.00 9.86 7.45
N THR A 361 4.58 9.43 8.64
CA THR A 361 5.41 9.54 9.85
C THR A 361 6.71 8.74 9.70
N LEU A 362 6.61 7.49 9.24
CA LEU A 362 7.78 6.64 9.02
C LEU A 362 8.71 7.18 7.94
N PHE A 363 8.17 7.76 6.85
CA PHE A 363 8.96 8.35 5.77
C PHE A 363 9.69 9.61 6.20
N ASN A 364 8.97 10.54 6.85
CA ASN A 364 9.38 11.93 6.93
C ASN A 364 9.83 12.37 8.33
N SER A 365 9.63 11.55 9.39
CA SER A 365 10.07 11.93 10.73
C SER A 365 11.59 12.07 10.78
N GLY A 366 12.06 13.18 11.33
CA GLY A 366 13.47 13.53 11.39
C GLY A 366 14.08 14.06 10.09
N THR A 367 13.30 14.19 9.00
CA THR A 367 13.78 14.81 7.74
C THR A 367 13.59 16.33 7.76
N LEU A 368 14.13 17.02 6.75
CA LEU A 368 14.02 18.50 6.61
C LEU A 368 12.58 19.01 6.46
N ARG A 369 11.65 18.17 6.02
CA ARG A 369 10.25 18.54 5.82
C ARG A 369 9.34 17.46 6.35
N PRO A 370 9.16 17.39 7.68
CA PRO A 370 8.44 16.33 8.34
C PRO A 370 6.93 16.49 8.18
N GLN A 371 6.40 16.27 6.97
CA GLN A 371 4.96 16.07 6.77
C GLN A 371 4.63 14.66 7.27
N LEU A 372 4.03 14.56 8.44
CA LEU A 372 3.83 13.32 9.19
C LEU A 372 2.39 12.83 9.18
N SER A 373 1.44 13.72 8.89
CA SER A 373 0.01 13.42 8.86
C SER A 373 -0.35 12.65 7.60
N SER A 374 -1.27 11.67 7.73
CA SER A 374 -1.58 10.75 6.64
C SER A 374 -2.79 11.14 5.81
N CYS A 375 -3.78 11.82 6.40
CA CYS A 375 -5.06 12.07 5.76
C CYS A 375 -5.48 13.52 5.87
N PHE A 376 -6.10 14.02 4.78
CA PHE A 376 -6.59 15.39 4.67
C PHE A 376 -7.99 15.37 4.06
N LEU A 377 -8.92 16.10 4.68
CA LEU A 377 -10.30 16.22 4.25
C LEU A 377 -10.57 17.67 3.87
N THR A 378 -11.08 17.88 2.65
CA THR A 378 -11.34 19.21 2.09
C THR A 378 -12.78 19.30 1.61
N THR A 379 -13.52 20.32 2.03
CA THR A 379 -14.80 20.71 1.40
C THR A 379 -14.52 21.71 0.29
N ILE A 380 -15.11 21.50 -0.88
CA ILE A 380 -14.86 22.27 -2.09
C ILE A 380 -15.96 23.33 -2.23
N GLU A 381 -15.57 24.59 -2.34
CA GLU A 381 -16.49 25.72 -2.50
C GLU A 381 -17.08 25.78 -3.91
N ASP A 382 -18.33 26.29 -4.04
CA ASP A 382 -19.06 26.41 -5.31
C ASP A 382 -18.62 27.65 -6.13
N ASP A 383 -17.33 27.84 -6.31
CA ASP A 383 -16.78 28.85 -7.22
C ASP A 383 -15.51 28.34 -7.89
N LEU A 384 -15.19 28.89 -9.05
CA LEU A 384 -14.06 28.43 -9.85
C LEU A 384 -12.72 28.59 -9.11
N GLY A 385 -12.56 29.67 -8.34
CA GLY A 385 -11.36 29.91 -7.54
C GLY A 385 -11.19 28.87 -6.45
N GLY A 386 -12.25 28.55 -5.70
CA GLY A 386 -12.29 27.52 -4.65
C GLY A 386 -12.04 26.13 -5.20
N ILE A 387 -12.67 25.77 -6.33
CA ILE A 387 -12.44 24.46 -6.98
C ILE A 387 -10.96 24.30 -7.36
N PHE A 388 -10.35 25.26 -8.07
CA PHE A 388 -8.93 25.15 -8.47
C PHE A 388 -7.96 25.34 -7.31
N LYS A 389 -8.34 26.07 -6.25
CA LYS A 389 -7.59 26.10 -4.99
C LYS A 389 -7.52 24.70 -4.40
N ALA A 390 -8.65 23.99 -4.30
CA ALA A 390 -8.69 22.62 -3.77
C ALA A 390 -7.83 21.65 -4.63
N VAL A 391 -7.87 21.75 -5.95
CA VAL A 391 -7.01 20.97 -6.85
C VAL A 391 -5.52 21.25 -6.59
N LYS A 392 -5.13 22.53 -6.43
CA LYS A 392 -3.76 22.93 -6.08
C LYS A 392 -3.35 22.38 -4.70
N ASP A 393 -4.22 22.51 -3.70
CA ASP A 393 -3.95 22.03 -2.35
C ASP A 393 -3.80 20.52 -2.33
N ASN A 394 -4.63 19.79 -3.07
CA ASN A 394 -4.50 18.35 -3.29
C ASN A 394 -3.13 17.97 -3.87
N ALA A 395 -2.65 18.68 -4.87
CA ALA A 395 -1.33 18.45 -5.45
C ALA A 395 -0.21 18.65 -4.42
N LEU A 396 -0.28 19.72 -3.62
CA LEU A 396 0.71 20.02 -2.59
C LEU A 396 0.70 18.97 -1.46
N LEU A 397 -0.48 18.54 -1.02
CA LEU A 397 -0.64 17.53 0.03
C LEU A 397 -0.18 16.14 -0.47
N SER A 398 -0.54 15.77 -1.71
CA SER A 398 -0.10 14.52 -2.34
C SER A 398 1.42 14.43 -2.45
N LYS A 399 2.11 15.53 -2.80
CA LYS A 399 3.57 15.57 -2.93
C LYS A 399 4.30 15.03 -1.69
N TYR A 400 3.74 15.25 -0.50
CA TYR A 400 4.32 14.86 0.78
C TYR A 400 3.60 13.65 1.43
N ALA A 401 3.02 12.77 0.61
CA ALA A 401 2.42 11.50 1.02
C ALA A 401 1.07 11.60 1.76
N GLY A 402 0.31 12.71 1.59
CA GLY A 402 -1.06 12.83 2.11
C GLY A 402 -2.06 12.02 1.28
N GLY A 403 -2.96 11.27 1.94
CA GLY A 403 -4.17 10.71 1.34
C GLY A 403 -5.31 11.73 1.43
N LEU A 404 -6.13 11.84 0.39
CA LEU A 404 -7.08 12.95 0.23
C LEU A 404 -8.53 12.45 0.19
N GLY A 405 -9.40 13.10 0.97
CA GLY A 405 -10.84 13.04 0.84
C GLY A 405 -11.40 14.40 0.44
N ASN A 406 -12.14 14.46 -0.63
CA ASN A 406 -12.72 15.70 -1.14
C ASN A 406 -14.23 15.62 -1.16
N ASP A 407 -14.88 16.51 -0.45
CA ASP A 407 -16.31 16.71 -0.48
C ASP A 407 -16.70 17.65 -1.60
N TRP A 408 -17.45 17.13 -2.56
CA TRP A 408 -17.92 17.84 -3.75
C TRP A 408 -19.39 18.25 -3.67
N SER A 409 -20.06 17.98 -2.54
CA SER A 409 -21.51 18.12 -2.41
C SER A 409 -22.00 19.56 -2.48
N SER A 410 -21.13 20.55 -2.21
CA SER A 410 -21.46 21.98 -2.30
C SER A 410 -21.40 22.53 -3.73
N VAL A 411 -20.74 21.86 -4.68
CA VAL A 411 -20.53 22.36 -6.04
C VAL A 411 -21.79 22.15 -6.88
N ARG A 412 -22.31 23.22 -7.50
CA ARG A 412 -23.56 23.18 -8.29
C ARG A 412 -23.53 22.15 -9.40
N GLY A 413 -24.66 21.49 -9.61
CA GLY A 413 -24.82 20.44 -10.60
C GLY A 413 -25.04 20.90 -12.02
N LEU A 414 -25.17 19.95 -12.92
CA LEU A 414 -25.44 20.12 -14.35
C LEU A 414 -26.71 20.95 -14.59
N GLY A 415 -26.64 21.94 -15.47
CA GLY A 415 -27.75 22.80 -15.86
C GLY A 415 -27.98 23.98 -14.95
N SER A 416 -27.34 24.07 -13.78
CA SER A 416 -27.50 25.19 -12.85
C SER A 416 -27.00 26.50 -13.44
N TYR A 417 -27.73 27.58 -13.21
CA TYR A 417 -27.42 28.90 -13.75
C TYR A 417 -26.14 29.50 -13.15
N ILE A 418 -25.30 30.05 -14.01
CA ILE A 418 -24.08 30.78 -13.65
C ILE A 418 -24.28 32.27 -13.91
N LYS A 419 -24.56 33.02 -12.87
CA LYS A 419 -24.87 34.44 -12.96
C LYS A 419 -23.76 35.29 -13.63
N GLY A 420 -22.51 34.98 -13.37
CA GLY A 420 -21.35 35.72 -13.85
C GLY A 420 -21.14 35.65 -15.36
N THR A 421 -21.57 34.57 -16.00
CA THR A 421 -21.39 34.33 -17.44
C THR A 421 -22.71 34.26 -18.22
N ASN A 422 -23.85 34.32 -17.52
CA ASN A 422 -25.19 34.06 -18.06
C ASN A 422 -25.30 32.70 -18.77
N GLY A 423 -24.59 31.71 -18.25
CA GLY A 423 -24.49 30.37 -18.80
C GLY A 423 -25.03 29.30 -17.84
N GLN A 424 -24.80 28.05 -18.20
CA GLN A 424 -25.18 26.89 -17.37
C GLN A 424 -23.97 26.07 -16.98
N SER A 425 -23.98 25.52 -15.77
CA SER A 425 -22.96 24.58 -15.26
C SER A 425 -22.94 23.28 -16.06
N GLN A 426 -21.73 22.79 -16.31
CA GLN A 426 -21.51 21.47 -16.88
C GLN A 426 -21.50 20.35 -15.81
N GLY A 427 -21.84 20.69 -14.56
CA GLY A 427 -21.86 19.77 -13.43
C GLY A 427 -20.48 19.43 -12.88
N LEU A 428 -20.46 18.40 -12.02
CA LEU A 428 -19.26 17.96 -11.29
C LEU A 428 -18.24 17.21 -12.14
N VAL A 429 -18.70 16.42 -13.11
CA VAL A 429 -17.85 15.43 -13.80
C VAL A 429 -16.60 16.04 -14.44
N PRO A 430 -16.63 17.18 -15.12
CA PRO A 430 -15.43 17.80 -15.66
C PRO A 430 -14.38 18.16 -14.59
N PHE A 431 -14.81 18.64 -13.43
CA PHE A 431 -13.91 18.99 -12.32
C PHE A 431 -13.37 17.76 -11.63
N LEU A 432 -14.18 16.70 -11.46
CA LEU A 432 -13.73 15.41 -10.94
C LEU A 432 -12.66 14.78 -11.86
N LYS A 433 -12.79 14.97 -13.19
CA LYS A 433 -11.75 14.55 -14.15
C LYS A 433 -10.44 15.28 -13.92
N VAL A 434 -10.47 16.61 -13.67
CA VAL A 434 -9.26 17.38 -13.34
C VAL A 434 -8.62 16.89 -12.04
N ALA A 435 -9.42 16.61 -11.00
CA ALA A 435 -8.95 16.07 -9.73
C ALA A 435 -8.31 14.69 -9.91
N ASN A 436 -8.92 13.81 -10.71
CA ASN A 436 -8.37 12.50 -11.09
C ASN A 436 -7.00 12.63 -11.75
N ASP A 437 -6.88 13.46 -12.77
CA ASP A 437 -5.66 13.63 -13.55
C ASP A 437 -4.56 14.32 -12.73
N THR A 438 -4.92 15.19 -11.79
CA THR A 438 -4.00 15.76 -10.81
C THR A 438 -3.43 14.69 -9.88
N ALA A 439 -4.24 13.75 -9.40
CA ALA A 439 -3.79 12.64 -8.56
C ALA A 439 -2.82 11.72 -9.31
N ILE A 440 -3.01 11.52 -10.61
CA ILE A 440 -2.08 10.74 -11.46
C ILE A 440 -0.76 11.51 -11.64
N ALA A 441 -0.85 12.81 -11.92
CA ALA A 441 0.30 13.65 -12.24
C ALA A 441 1.24 13.87 -11.04
N VAL A 442 0.70 13.95 -9.82
CA VAL A 442 1.46 14.23 -8.59
C VAL A 442 1.55 12.99 -7.72
N ASN A 443 2.69 12.32 -7.80
CA ASN A 443 2.98 11.17 -6.95
C ASN A 443 3.51 11.59 -5.56
N GLN A 444 3.42 10.67 -4.60
CA GLN A 444 3.84 10.85 -3.22
C GLN A 444 5.37 10.67 -3.10
N GLY A 445 6.12 11.73 -3.42
CA GLY A 445 7.58 11.75 -3.31
C GLY A 445 8.31 10.70 -4.16
N GLY A 446 7.71 10.24 -5.26
CA GLY A 446 8.26 9.17 -6.10
C GLY A 446 8.06 7.75 -5.55
N LYS A 447 7.51 7.62 -4.33
CA LYS A 447 7.39 6.33 -3.62
C LYS A 447 6.02 5.67 -3.77
N ARG A 448 4.95 6.45 -3.95
CA ARG A 448 3.57 6.00 -4.12
C ARG A 448 2.84 6.89 -5.13
N LYS A 449 1.82 6.35 -5.80
CA LYS A 449 0.92 7.17 -6.61
C LYS A 449 0.09 8.10 -5.72
N GLY A 450 -0.27 9.29 -6.19
CA GLY A 450 -1.26 10.14 -5.57
C GLY A 450 -2.60 9.40 -5.48
N ALA A 451 -3.34 9.66 -4.41
CA ALA A 451 -4.62 8.99 -4.18
C ALA A 451 -5.62 9.96 -3.58
N VAL A 452 -6.81 10.02 -4.18
CA VAL A 452 -7.92 10.89 -3.78
C VAL A 452 -9.23 10.12 -3.82
N CYS A 453 -10.12 10.40 -2.87
CA CYS A 453 -11.51 9.96 -2.87
C CYS A 453 -12.43 11.18 -2.99
N GLY A 454 -13.30 11.19 -3.99
CA GLY A 454 -14.39 12.17 -4.12
C GLY A 454 -15.63 11.68 -3.39
N TYR A 455 -16.18 12.51 -2.52
CA TYR A 455 -17.40 12.28 -1.77
C TYR A 455 -18.55 13.09 -2.36
N LEU A 456 -19.72 12.48 -2.45
CA LEU A 456 -20.95 13.16 -2.89
C LEU A 456 -22.15 12.70 -2.08
N GLU A 457 -22.98 13.66 -1.61
CA GLU A 457 -24.24 13.34 -0.96
C GLU A 457 -25.27 12.80 -1.96
N THR A 458 -26.09 11.85 -1.50
CA THR A 458 -27.08 11.13 -2.35
C THR A 458 -28.20 12.02 -2.90
N TRP A 459 -28.43 13.20 -2.33
CA TRP A 459 -29.44 14.17 -2.82
C TRP A 459 -28.94 15.09 -3.94
N HIS A 460 -27.63 15.05 -4.28
CA HIS A 460 -27.07 15.89 -5.31
C HIS A 460 -27.59 15.54 -6.70
N ILE A 461 -27.91 16.55 -7.53
CA ILE A 461 -28.53 16.33 -8.85
C ILE A 461 -27.66 15.49 -9.80
N ASP A 462 -26.34 15.56 -9.67
CA ASP A 462 -25.38 14.81 -10.51
C ASP A 462 -25.08 13.40 -9.96
N ILE A 463 -25.81 12.92 -8.94
CA ILE A 463 -25.48 11.64 -8.28
C ILE A 463 -25.41 10.46 -9.26
N GLU A 464 -26.30 10.39 -10.25
CA GLU A 464 -26.31 9.28 -11.19
C GLU A 464 -25.12 9.28 -12.13
N GLU A 465 -24.63 10.48 -12.55
CA GLU A 465 -23.40 10.60 -13.34
C GLU A 465 -22.15 10.30 -12.50
N PHE A 466 -22.17 10.69 -11.22
CA PHE A 466 -21.13 10.36 -10.25
C PHE A 466 -21.00 8.83 -10.06
N LEU A 467 -22.11 8.10 -10.00
CA LEU A 467 -22.11 6.64 -9.93
C LEU A 467 -21.46 6.00 -11.14
N ASP A 468 -21.57 6.61 -12.31
CA ASP A 468 -21.05 6.09 -13.57
C ASP A 468 -19.55 6.39 -13.80
N LEU A 469 -18.89 7.16 -12.93
CA LEU A 469 -17.51 7.64 -13.12
C LEU A 469 -16.47 6.52 -13.33
N ARG A 470 -16.67 5.36 -12.73
CA ARG A 470 -15.72 4.24 -12.78
C ARG A 470 -16.13 3.12 -13.73
N LYS A 471 -17.19 3.30 -14.52
CA LYS A 471 -17.59 2.34 -15.53
C LYS A 471 -16.52 2.17 -16.62
N ASN A 472 -16.30 0.93 -17.06
CA ASN A 472 -15.39 0.61 -18.16
C ASN A 472 -16.00 0.85 -19.55
N THR A 473 -17.17 1.47 -19.62
CA THR A 473 -17.92 1.75 -20.85
C THR A 473 -18.39 3.20 -20.89
N GLY A 474 -18.67 3.72 -22.07
CA GLY A 474 -19.16 5.08 -22.28
C GLY A 474 -18.05 6.06 -22.71
N ASP A 475 -18.28 7.36 -22.50
CA ASP A 475 -17.32 8.42 -22.87
C ASP A 475 -16.20 8.53 -21.82
N GLU A 476 -14.97 8.22 -22.21
CA GLU A 476 -13.76 8.31 -21.38
C GLU A 476 -13.52 9.71 -20.78
N ARG A 477 -14.00 10.77 -21.44
CA ARG A 477 -13.90 12.15 -20.92
C ARG A 477 -14.74 12.35 -19.66
N ARG A 478 -15.71 11.46 -19.42
CA ARG A 478 -16.59 11.46 -18.24
C ARG A 478 -16.27 10.33 -17.27
N ARG A 479 -15.05 9.77 -17.32
CA ARG A 479 -14.58 8.67 -16.47
C ARG A 479 -13.39 9.10 -15.63
N THR A 480 -13.29 8.55 -14.41
CA THR A 480 -12.22 8.83 -13.44
C THR A 480 -11.74 7.50 -12.84
N HIS A 481 -10.95 6.75 -13.61
CA HIS A 481 -10.53 5.39 -13.23
C HIS A 481 -9.52 5.32 -12.08
N ASP A 482 -8.76 6.38 -11.83
CA ASP A 482 -7.70 6.42 -10.82
C ASP A 482 -8.15 7.08 -9.51
N MET A 483 -9.25 7.84 -9.53
CA MET A 483 -9.86 8.43 -8.35
C MET A 483 -10.87 7.47 -7.73
N ASN A 484 -10.85 7.33 -6.41
CA ASN A 484 -11.90 6.63 -5.68
C ASN A 484 -13.13 7.52 -5.53
N THR A 485 -14.29 6.90 -5.38
CA THR A 485 -15.57 7.60 -5.16
C THR A 485 -16.29 7.02 -3.96
N ALA A 486 -16.99 7.87 -3.21
CA ALA A 486 -17.79 7.48 -2.06
C ALA A 486 -19.10 8.28 -2.01
N ASN A 487 -20.18 7.63 -1.63
CA ASN A 487 -21.45 8.28 -1.37
C ASN A 487 -21.57 8.63 0.12
N TRP A 488 -22.00 9.86 0.39
CA TRP A 488 -22.31 10.36 1.72
C TRP A 488 -23.81 10.31 1.91
N VAL A 489 -24.29 9.30 2.66
CA VAL A 489 -25.68 8.87 2.70
C VAL A 489 -26.34 9.34 3.99
N PRO A 490 -27.38 10.21 3.94
CA PRO A 490 -28.17 10.54 5.12
C PRO A 490 -29.16 9.40 5.46
N ASP A 491 -29.47 9.25 6.74
CA ASP A 491 -30.41 8.22 7.25
C ASP A 491 -31.78 8.31 6.58
N LEU A 492 -32.26 9.52 6.30
CA LEU A 492 -33.53 9.74 5.59
C LEU A 492 -33.56 9.03 4.23
N PHE A 493 -32.44 8.97 3.49
CA PHE A 493 -32.41 8.22 2.23
C PHE A 493 -32.69 6.74 2.46
N MET A 494 -32.07 6.13 3.48
CA MET A 494 -32.28 4.73 3.81
C MET A 494 -33.70 4.45 4.27
N GLN A 495 -34.31 5.37 5.05
CA GLN A 495 -35.73 5.30 5.39
C GLN A 495 -36.61 5.30 4.15
N ARG A 496 -36.35 6.19 3.18
CA ARG A 496 -37.06 6.23 1.90
C ARG A 496 -36.88 4.97 1.06
N VAL A 497 -35.70 4.33 1.13
CA VAL A 497 -35.46 3.02 0.49
C VAL A 497 -36.35 1.94 1.14
N GLU A 498 -36.41 1.88 2.47
CA GLU A 498 -37.22 0.91 3.21
C GLU A 498 -38.71 1.12 2.95
N GLU A 499 -39.17 2.36 2.95
CA GLU A 499 -40.55 2.75 2.65
C GLU A 499 -40.92 2.65 1.16
N GLN A 500 -39.99 2.32 0.29
CA GLN A 500 -40.14 2.31 -1.18
C GLN A 500 -40.63 3.67 -1.72
N GLY A 501 -40.18 4.74 -1.11
CA GLY A 501 -40.57 6.11 -1.42
C GLY A 501 -39.77 6.74 -2.57
N THR A 502 -40.04 8.03 -2.75
CA THR A 502 -39.32 8.85 -3.73
C THR A 502 -38.18 9.61 -3.06
N TRP A 503 -37.22 9.99 -3.87
CA TRP A 503 -36.05 10.78 -3.48
C TRP A 503 -35.85 11.94 -4.46
N THR A 504 -35.79 13.15 -3.98
CA THR A 504 -35.67 14.33 -4.80
C THR A 504 -34.22 14.80 -4.84
N LEU A 505 -33.67 14.97 -6.02
CA LEU A 505 -32.33 15.44 -6.28
C LEU A 505 -32.35 16.96 -6.48
N PHE A 506 -31.39 17.65 -5.87
CA PHE A 506 -31.27 19.11 -5.90
C PHE A 506 -29.88 19.55 -6.38
N SER A 507 -29.82 20.73 -6.94
CA SER A 507 -28.53 21.44 -7.08
C SER A 507 -28.25 22.25 -5.81
N PRO A 508 -27.03 22.14 -5.23
CA PRO A 508 -26.74 22.74 -3.91
C PRO A 508 -26.91 24.26 -3.85
N ASN A 509 -26.73 24.98 -4.95
CA ASN A 509 -26.94 26.42 -5.00
C ASN A 509 -28.40 26.84 -4.77
N GLU A 510 -29.37 25.93 -4.92
CA GLU A 510 -30.80 26.17 -4.65
C GLU A 510 -31.24 25.67 -3.26
N VAL A 511 -30.40 24.84 -2.60
CA VAL A 511 -30.61 24.28 -1.26
C VAL A 511 -29.37 24.48 -0.38
N PRO A 512 -28.92 25.72 -0.18
CA PRO A 512 -27.55 26.02 0.29
C PRO A 512 -27.23 25.59 1.72
N ASP A 513 -28.25 25.35 2.56
CA ASP A 513 -28.09 24.94 3.96
C ASP A 513 -28.24 23.43 4.18
N LEU A 514 -28.66 22.68 3.16
CA LEU A 514 -28.94 21.25 3.30
C LEU A 514 -27.66 20.42 3.61
N HIS A 515 -26.56 20.83 3.04
CA HIS A 515 -25.26 20.16 3.22
C HIS A 515 -24.75 20.24 4.67
N ASP A 516 -25.04 21.34 5.37
CA ASP A 516 -24.63 21.61 6.75
C ASP A 516 -25.58 21.01 7.81
N LEU A 517 -26.59 20.25 7.40
CA LEU A 517 -27.58 19.64 8.29
C LEU A 517 -27.44 18.11 8.32
N TYR A 518 -27.79 17.52 9.45
CA TYR A 518 -27.85 16.06 9.65
C TYR A 518 -29.00 15.68 10.60
N GLY A 519 -29.31 14.39 10.64
CA GLY A 519 -30.38 13.86 11.50
C GLY A 519 -31.73 14.48 11.21
N ARG A 520 -32.48 14.79 12.27
CA ARG A 520 -33.83 15.35 12.15
C ARG A 520 -33.84 16.70 11.46
N ALA A 521 -32.87 17.57 11.73
CA ALA A 521 -32.80 18.89 11.10
C ALA A 521 -32.62 18.77 9.58
N PHE A 522 -31.82 17.81 9.09
CA PHE A 522 -31.74 17.48 7.69
C PHE A 522 -33.07 17.00 7.12
N ALA A 523 -33.73 16.06 7.81
CA ALA A 523 -35.01 15.50 7.36
C ALA A 523 -36.11 16.58 7.22
N ASP A 524 -36.23 17.44 8.23
CA ASP A 524 -37.23 18.53 8.23
C ASP A 524 -36.93 19.54 7.09
N ARG A 525 -35.66 19.89 6.88
CA ARG A 525 -35.25 20.82 5.82
C ARG A 525 -35.40 20.21 4.43
N TYR A 526 -35.04 18.93 4.28
CA TYR A 526 -35.20 18.21 3.03
C TYR A 526 -36.69 18.15 2.61
N ALA A 527 -37.58 17.79 3.53
CA ALA A 527 -39.05 17.80 3.29
C ALA A 527 -39.56 19.18 2.89
N TYR A 528 -39.04 20.26 3.51
CA TYR A 528 -39.36 21.64 3.11
C TYR A 528 -38.95 21.90 1.64
N TYR A 529 -37.78 21.45 1.24
CA TYR A 529 -37.32 21.61 -0.15
C TYR A 529 -38.08 20.70 -1.12
N GLU A 530 -38.48 19.48 -0.72
CA GLU A 530 -39.38 18.64 -1.53
C GLU A 530 -40.71 19.33 -1.80
N ALA A 531 -41.26 19.97 -0.80
CA ALA A 531 -42.52 20.72 -0.96
C ALA A 531 -42.37 21.93 -1.90
N LYS A 532 -41.21 22.60 -1.91
CA LYS A 532 -40.90 23.66 -2.88
C LYS A 532 -40.72 23.09 -4.30
N ALA A 533 -40.05 21.97 -4.45
CA ALA A 533 -39.87 21.29 -5.73
C ALA A 533 -41.21 20.89 -6.35
N ALA A 534 -42.13 20.37 -5.53
CA ALA A 534 -43.50 20.02 -5.97
C ALA A 534 -44.33 21.24 -6.45
N ARG A 535 -44.01 22.46 -6.01
CA ARG A 535 -44.60 23.71 -6.50
C ARG A 535 -43.86 24.31 -7.70
N GLY A 536 -42.79 23.66 -8.19
CA GLY A 536 -42.01 24.15 -9.33
C GLY A 536 -41.13 25.36 -9.01
N GLU A 537 -40.72 25.55 -7.76
CA GLU A 537 -39.92 26.72 -7.32
C GLU A 537 -38.40 26.58 -7.60
N PHE A 538 -37.96 25.43 -8.09
CA PHE A 538 -36.56 25.18 -8.44
C PHE A 538 -36.38 25.09 -9.95
N SER A 539 -35.24 25.56 -10.41
CA SER A 539 -34.85 25.49 -11.84
C SER A 539 -34.21 24.14 -12.21
N VAL A 540 -33.52 23.50 -11.26
CA VAL A 540 -32.80 22.24 -11.47
C VAL A 540 -33.13 21.26 -10.35
N THR A 541 -34.10 20.41 -10.59
CA THR A 541 -34.50 19.35 -9.65
C THR A 541 -35.07 18.15 -10.38
N ARG A 542 -34.96 16.95 -9.78
CA ARG A 542 -35.50 15.72 -10.31
C ARG A 542 -35.88 14.76 -9.17
N THR A 543 -37.03 14.16 -9.27
CA THR A 543 -37.49 13.13 -8.31
C THR A 543 -37.35 11.76 -8.92
N VAL A 544 -36.74 10.83 -8.20
CA VAL A 544 -36.46 9.44 -8.58
C VAL A 544 -37.01 8.47 -7.52
N SER A 545 -37.10 7.19 -7.85
CA SER A 545 -37.35 6.14 -6.86
C SER A 545 -36.12 5.95 -5.98
N ALA A 546 -36.26 6.01 -4.65
CA ALA A 546 -35.19 5.76 -3.71
C ALA A 546 -34.60 4.32 -3.88
N VAL A 547 -35.47 3.33 -4.10
CA VAL A 547 -35.09 1.94 -4.32
C VAL A 547 -34.28 1.77 -5.63
N GLU A 548 -34.69 2.45 -6.71
CA GLU A 548 -33.95 2.37 -7.98
C GLU A 548 -32.58 3.02 -7.88
N LEU A 549 -32.49 4.16 -7.23
CA LEU A 549 -31.19 4.82 -6.98
C LEU A 549 -30.29 3.92 -6.13
N TRP A 550 -30.82 3.33 -5.05
CA TRP A 550 -30.08 2.39 -4.20
C TRP A 550 -29.60 1.16 -4.98
N ARG A 551 -30.46 0.58 -5.81
CA ARG A 551 -30.07 -0.53 -6.70
C ARG A 551 -28.95 -0.12 -7.67
N LYS A 552 -29.02 1.08 -8.24
CA LYS A 552 -27.95 1.59 -9.11
C LYS A 552 -26.62 1.71 -8.34
N MET A 553 -26.65 2.23 -7.10
CA MET A 553 -25.47 2.31 -6.23
C MET A 553 -24.87 0.93 -6.00
N LEU A 554 -25.68 -0.06 -5.60
CA LEU A 554 -25.22 -1.43 -5.36
C LEU A 554 -24.70 -2.10 -6.64
N THR A 555 -25.33 -1.84 -7.80
CA THR A 555 -24.86 -2.34 -9.09
C THR A 555 -23.48 -1.80 -9.41
N MET A 556 -23.23 -0.51 -9.18
CA MET A 556 -21.91 0.09 -9.43
C MET A 556 -20.85 -0.44 -8.49
N ILE A 557 -21.18 -0.67 -7.20
CA ILE A 557 -20.29 -1.34 -6.25
C ILE A 557 -19.92 -2.73 -6.75
N PHE A 558 -20.88 -3.50 -7.23
CA PHE A 558 -20.65 -4.84 -7.75
C PHE A 558 -19.77 -4.82 -9.01
N GLU A 559 -20.02 -3.89 -9.94
CA GLU A 559 -19.28 -3.81 -11.21
C GLU A 559 -17.86 -3.24 -11.05
N THR A 560 -17.67 -2.26 -10.17
CA THR A 560 -16.46 -1.43 -10.14
C THR A 560 -15.77 -1.36 -8.76
N GLY A 561 -16.39 -1.90 -7.70
CA GLY A 561 -15.95 -1.71 -6.32
C GLY A 561 -16.23 -0.30 -5.76
N HIS A 562 -16.94 0.54 -6.51
CA HIS A 562 -17.24 1.93 -6.16
C HIS A 562 -18.68 2.31 -6.57
N PRO A 563 -19.24 3.35 -5.94
CA PRO A 563 -18.69 4.14 -4.81
C PRO A 563 -18.69 3.35 -3.50
N TRP A 564 -17.85 3.74 -2.55
CA TRP A 564 -17.99 3.28 -1.17
C TRP A 564 -19.24 3.90 -0.54
N ILE A 565 -19.84 3.21 0.42
CA ILE A 565 -21.01 3.70 1.15
C ILE A 565 -20.59 4.17 2.54
N THR A 566 -20.88 5.43 2.84
CA THR A 566 -20.61 6.07 4.14
C THR A 566 -21.86 6.78 4.63
N PHE A 567 -22.11 6.75 5.93
CA PHE A 567 -23.35 7.27 6.51
C PHE A 567 -23.11 8.60 7.24
N LYS A 568 -23.80 9.66 6.78
CA LYS A 568 -23.64 11.03 7.27
C LYS A 568 -24.04 11.20 8.75
N ASP A 569 -25.22 10.69 9.09
CA ASP A 569 -25.81 10.97 10.39
C ASP A 569 -25.04 10.33 11.56
N PRO A 570 -24.66 9.05 11.52
CA PRO A 570 -23.86 8.45 12.58
C PRO A 570 -22.52 9.16 12.78
N CYS A 571 -21.86 9.59 11.70
CA CYS A 571 -20.60 10.32 11.78
C CYS A 571 -20.76 11.66 12.52
N ASN A 572 -21.83 12.38 12.25
CA ASN A 572 -22.10 13.68 12.87
C ASN A 572 -22.65 13.54 14.29
N LEU A 573 -23.56 12.59 14.54
CA LEU A 573 -24.14 12.35 15.86
C LEU A 573 -23.09 11.93 16.89
N ARG A 574 -22.06 11.19 16.46
CA ARG A 574 -20.96 10.74 17.31
C ARG A 574 -19.76 11.68 17.36
N SER A 575 -19.75 12.72 16.52
CA SER A 575 -18.65 13.70 16.54
C SER A 575 -18.63 14.48 17.85
N PRO A 576 -17.53 14.51 18.60
CA PRO A 576 -17.43 15.31 19.81
C PRO A 576 -17.36 16.81 19.53
N GLN A 577 -17.18 17.22 18.28
CA GLN A 577 -16.93 18.59 17.83
C GLN A 577 -18.14 19.25 17.15
N GLN A 578 -19.36 18.79 17.43
CA GLN A 578 -20.61 19.30 16.84
C GLN A 578 -20.78 20.82 16.94
N HIS A 579 -20.18 21.45 17.94
CA HIS A 579 -20.29 22.90 18.20
C HIS A 579 -19.42 23.76 17.27
N VAL A 580 -18.50 23.19 16.53
CA VAL A 580 -17.56 23.93 15.65
C VAL A 580 -17.78 23.66 14.16
N GLY A 581 -18.50 22.60 13.79
CA GLY A 581 -18.76 22.31 12.38
C GLY A 581 -19.39 20.94 12.14
N VAL A 582 -19.62 20.65 10.87
CA VAL A 582 -20.26 19.44 10.38
C VAL A 582 -19.20 18.56 9.71
N VAL A 583 -19.35 17.25 9.86
CA VAL A 583 -18.57 16.26 9.12
C VAL A 583 -19.23 16.08 7.75
N HIS A 584 -18.56 16.56 6.70
CA HIS A 584 -19.10 16.58 5.34
C HIS A 584 -18.63 15.39 4.48
N SER A 585 -17.55 14.74 4.89
CA SER A 585 -16.97 13.60 4.17
C SER A 585 -16.07 12.78 5.09
N SER A 586 -15.43 11.79 4.52
CA SER A 586 -14.31 11.10 5.15
C SER A 586 -13.03 11.25 4.30
N ASN A 587 -11.95 10.59 4.70
CA ASN A 587 -10.67 10.57 3.98
C ASN A 587 -10.68 9.51 2.86
N LEU A 588 -9.49 9.25 2.32
CA LEU A 588 -9.27 8.24 1.28
C LEU A 588 -9.74 6.82 1.68
N CYS A 589 -9.51 6.44 2.94
CA CYS A 589 -9.78 5.08 3.45
C CYS A 589 -11.09 4.96 4.24
N THR A 590 -11.86 6.04 4.36
CA THR A 590 -13.21 6.12 4.99
C THR A 590 -13.27 6.00 6.52
N GLU A 591 -12.11 6.03 7.22
CA GLU A 591 -12.06 5.90 8.68
C GLU A 591 -12.12 7.23 9.43
N ILE A 592 -11.90 8.37 8.78
CA ILE A 592 -11.80 9.68 9.43
C ILE A 592 -13.09 10.46 9.30
N THR A 593 -13.62 10.91 10.44
CA THR A 593 -14.86 11.67 10.54
C THR A 593 -14.61 12.95 11.32
N LEU A 594 -14.08 13.96 10.63
CA LEU A 594 -13.73 15.26 11.19
C LEU A 594 -14.46 16.37 10.43
N ASN A 595 -14.79 17.45 11.13
CA ASN A 595 -15.42 18.63 10.54
C ASN A 595 -14.49 19.36 9.56
N THR A 596 -15.06 19.87 8.50
CA THR A 596 -14.36 20.65 7.47
C THR A 596 -15.10 21.94 7.17
N SER A 597 -14.38 22.94 6.65
CA SER A 597 -14.96 24.20 6.16
C SER A 597 -14.03 24.81 5.10
N ALA A 598 -14.42 25.94 4.51
CA ALA A 598 -13.56 26.71 3.61
C ALA A 598 -12.23 27.15 4.26
N GLN A 599 -12.19 27.29 5.59
CA GLN A 599 -11.05 27.75 6.36
C GLN A 599 -10.30 26.62 7.07
N GLU A 600 -10.84 25.41 7.08
CA GLU A 600 -10.29 24.29 7.82
C GLU A 600 -10.28 23.00 6.97
N ILE A 601 -9.08 22.58 6.58
CA ILE A 601 -8.83 21.27 6.02
C ILE A 601 -8.55 20.34 7.21
N ALA A 602 -9.42 19.34 7.42
CA ALA A 602 -9.23 18.41 8.51
C ALA A 602 -8.00 17.53 8.27
N VAL A 603 -7.27 17.28 9.35
CA VAL A 603 -6.01 16.51 9.31
C VAL A 603 -6.10 15.37 10.31
N CYS A 604 -5.58 14.20 9.94
CA CYS A 604 -5.53 13.07 10.85
C CYS A 604 -4.11 12.56 11.08
N ASN A 605 -3.81 12.27 12.36
CA ASN A 605 -2.53 11.76 12.84
C ASN A 605 -2.74 10.33 13.33
N LEU A 606 -2.22 9.35 12.58
CA LEU A 606 -2.59 7.94 12.71
C LEU A 606 -1.46 7.04 13.19
N GLY A 607 -1.85 6.03 13.97
CA GLY A 607 -1.02 4.89 14.33
C GLY A 607 -1.88 3.71 14.77
N SER A 608 -1.27 2.52 14.86
CA SER A 608 -1.98 1.30 15.24
C SER A 608 -1.19 0.48 16.25
N VAL A 609 -1.87 0.01 17.29
CA VAL A 609 -1.34 -0.95 18.25
C VAL A 609 -1.36 -2.34 17.64
N ASN A 610 -0.27 -3.09 17.76
CA ASN A 610 -0.24 -4.49 17.38
C ASN A 610 -0.82 -5.35 18.50
N LEU A 611 -2.10 -5.67 18.39
CA LEU A 611 -2.82 -6.43 19.41
C LEU A 611 -2.18 -7.80 19.68
N SER A 612 -1.67 -8.46 18.63
CA SER A 612 -1.02 -9.75 18.74
C SER A 612 0.19 -9.73 19.70
N ASN A 613 0.96 -8.65 19.72
CA ASN A 613 2.10 -8.50 20.62
C ASN A 613 1.71 -8.18 22.09
N HIS A 614 0.43 -7.90 22.33
CA HIS A 614 -0.14 -7.67 23.65
C HIS A 614 -0.95 -8.87 24.16
N MET A 615 -0.80 -10.02 23.53
CA MET A 615 -1.46 -11.27 23.94
C MET A 615 -0.54 -12.15 24.77
N THR A 616 -1.08 -12.68 25.86
CA THR A 616 -0.53 -13.81 26.60
C THR A 616 -1.31 -15.10 26.26
N GLU A 617 -0.89 -16.23 26.79
CA GLU A 617 -1.64 -17.50 26.63
C GLU A 617 -3.07 -17.45 27.22
N THR A 618 -3.30 -16.54 28.17
CA THR A 618 -4.56 -16.43 28.92
C THR A 618 -5.41 -15.24 28.53
N GLY A 619 -4.95 -14.38 27.62
CA GLY A 619 -5.67 -13.19 27.17
C GLY A 619 -4.80 -11.96 27.03
N LEU A 620 -5.41 -10.79 27.06
CA LEU A 620 -4.78 -9.49 26.83
C LEU A 620 -3.87 -9.08 28.02
N ASP A 621 -2.61 -8.74 27.72
CA ASP A 621 -1.71 -8.08 28.69
C ASP A 621 -2.10 -6.60 28.82
N GLN A 622 -3.01 -6.32 29.73
CA GLN A 622 -3.53 -4.97 29.95
C GLN A 622 -2.42 -4.00 30.43
N ALA A 623 -1.46 -4.47 31.22
CA ALA A 623 -0.39 -3.63 31.75
C ALA A 623 0.59 -3.19 30.62
N LYS A 624 0.93 -4.11 29.72
CA LYS A 624 1.74 -3.79 28.55
C LYS A 624 0.95 -2.88 27.59
N LEU A 625 -0.32 -3.19 27.34
CA LEU A 625 -1.17 -2.41 26.47
C LEU A 625 -1.32 -0.95 26.95
N ARG A 626 -1.55 -0.75 28.22
CA ARG A 626 -1.63 0.59 28.84
C ARG A 626 -0.38 1.42 28.55
N ARG A 627 0.82 0.87 28.81
CA ARG A 627 2.08 1.56 28.52
C ARG A 627 2.22 1.90 27.04
N THR A 628 1.91 0.94 26.17
CA THR A 628 1.94 1.14 24.72
C THR A 628 1.01 2.27 24.28
N VAL A 629 -0.23 2.27 24.78
CA VAL A 629 -1.22 3.30 24.43
C VAL A 629 -0.81 4.67 24.93
N GLN A 630 -0.31 4.79 26.16
CA GLN A 630 0.15 6.07 26.72
C GLN A 630 1.28 6.67 25.88
N THR A 631 2.28 5.85 25.51
CA THR A 631 3.40 6.28 24.67
C THR A 631 2.93 6.61 23.25
N ALA A 632 2.06 5.78 22.65
CA ALA A 632 1.51 5.99 21.31
C ALA A 632 0.71 7.30 21.22
N MET A 633 -0.15 7.59 22.20
CA MET A 633 -0.92 8.82 22.26
C MET A 633 -0.02 10.05 22.34
N ARG A 634 1.05 9.99 23.12
CA ARG A 634 2.06 11.05 23.17
C ARG A 634 2.77 11.25 21.84
N MET A 635 3.16 10.16 21.16
CA MET A 635 3.77 10.23 19.83
C MET A 635 2.84 10.90 18.82
N LEU A 636 1.55 10.54 18.82
CA LEU A 636 0.56 11.10 17.90
C LEU A 636 0.24 12.57 18.21
N ASP A 637 0.20 12.97 19.47
CA ASP A 637 0.04 14.37 19.87
C ASP A 637 1.26 15.20 19.46
N ASN A 638 2.48 14.64 19.61
CA ASN A 638 3.72 15.30 19.15
C ASN A 638 3.72 15.57 17.64
N VAL A 639 3.17 14.64 16.84
CA VAL A 639 3.04 14.84 15.38
C VAL A 639 2.38 16.16 15.05
N ILE A 640 1.33 16.56 15.78
CA ILE A 640 0.57 17.80 15.52
C ILE A 640 1.46 19.04 15.58
N ASP A 641 2.35 19.09 16.55
CA ASP A 641 3.20 20.25 16.82
C ASP A 641 4.44 20.34 15.92
N ILE A 642 4.96 19.18 15.46
CA ILE A 642 6.18 19.11 14.66
C ILE A 642 5.91 18.96 13.16
N ASN A 643 4.65 18.75 12.76
CA ASN A 643 4.26 18.50 11.39
C ASN A 643 4.58 19.70 10.49
N PHE A 644 5.15 19.43 9.31
CA PHE A 644 5.30 20.42 8.26
C PHE A 644 3.99 20.55 7.48
N TYR A 645 3.36 21.70 7.57
CA TYR A 645 2.09 21.98 6.90
C TYR A 645 2.32 22.72 5.57
N THR A 646 1.95 22.06 4.46
CA THR A 646 2.04 22.65 3.12
C THR A 646 0.91 23.61 2.81
N VAL A 647 -0.22 23.46 3.54
CA VAL A 647 -1.45 24.24 3.35
C VAL A 647 -1.84 24.86 4.69
N PRO A 648 -2.04 26.20 4.77
CA PRO A 648 -2.33 26.91 6.02
C PRO A 648 -3.61 26.41 6.72
N GLU A 649 -4.66 26.10 5.97
CA GLU A 649 -5.96 25.64 6.49
C GLU A 649 -5.83 24.30 7.21
N ALA A 650 -4.91 23.44 6.75
CA ALA A 650 -4.59 22.17 7.44
C ALA A 650 -3.90 22.44 8.79
N ARG A 651 -3.01 23.43 8.84
CA ARG A 651 -2.36 23.83 10.10
C ARG A 651 -3.37 24.41 11.10
N VAL A 652 -4.26 25.27 10.63
CA VAL A 652 -5.30 25.88 11.48
C VAL A 652 -6.17 24.80 12.13
N SER A 653 -6.71 23.89 11.32
CA SER A 653 -7.56 22.79 11.78
C SER A 653 -6.83 21.88 12.78
N ASN A 654 -5.63 21.40 12.39
CA ASN A 654 -4.91 20.42 13.20
C ASN A 654 -4.48 20.96 14.58
N LEU A 655 -3.98 22.19 14.64
CA LEU A 655 -3.61 22.84 15.91
C LEU A 655 -4.82 23.22 16.77
N ARG A 656 -5.96 23.57 16.13
CA ARG A 656 -7.18 23.96 16.83
C ARG A 656 -7.88 22.78 17.50
N HIS A 657 -7.97 21.66 16.79
CA HIS A 657 -8.76 20.49 17.21
C HIS A 657 -7.94 19.34 17.76
N ARG A 658 -6.65 19.26 17.44
CA ARG A 658 -5.69 18.22 17.84
C ARG A 658 -6.21 16.79 17.73
N PRO A 659 -6.74 16.37 16.55
CA PRO A 659 -7.28 15.04 16.41
C PRO A 659 -6.17 14.00 16.29
N VAL A 660 -6.36 12.86 16.95
CA VAL A 660 -5.52 11.67 16.82
C VAL A 660 -6.38 10.46 16.53
N GLY A 661 -5.85 9.53 15.71
CA GLY A 661 -6.50 8.28 15.39
C GLY A 661 -5.61 7.10 15.79
N LEU A 662 -6.02 6.36 16.81
CA LEU A 662 -5.34 5.15 17.25
C LEU A 662 -6.19 3.93 16.91
N GLY A 663 -5.69 3.10 16.00
CA GLY A 663 -6.31 1.85 15.60
C GLY A 663 -5.61 0.63 16.18
N ILE A 664 -6.02 -0.55 15.69
CA ILE A 664 -5.39 -1.84 15.99
C ILE A 664 -4.98 -2.56 14.71
N MET A 665 -3.99 -3.43 14.82
CA MET A 665 -3.62 -4.44 13.82
C MET A 665 -3.34 -5.76 14.53
N GLY A 666 -3.29 -6.87 13.79
CA GLY A 666 -3.00 -8.19 14.36
C GLY A 666 -4.17 -8.81 15.13
N TYR A 667 -5.43 -8.39 14.90
CA TYR A 667 -6.59 -8.99 15.55
C TYR A 667 -6.73 -10.48 15.25
N GLN A 668 -6.60 -10.89 13.98
CA GLN A 668 -6.66 -12.29 13.60
C GLN A 668 -5.50 -13.11 14.21
N ASP A 669 -4.32 -12.52 14.28
CA ASP A 669 -3.17 -13.18 14.93
C ASP A 669 -3.38 -13.34 16.44
N ALA A 670 -4.08 -12.39 17.08
CA ALA A 670 -4.51 -12.52 18.47
C ALA A 670 -5.51 -13.66 18.64
N LEU A 671 -6.50 -13.81 17.75
CA LEU A 671 -7.43 -14.95 17.75
C LEU A 671 -6.71 -16.27 17.57
N TYR A 672 -5.69 -16.35 16.69
CA TYR A 672 -4.86 -17.56 16.55
C TYR A 672 -4.13 -17.93 17.84
N LYS A 673 -3.53 -16.94 18.53
CA LYS A 673 -2.88 -17.17 19.83
C LYS A 673 -3.85 -17.69 20.89
N LEU A 674 -5.08 -17.19 20.89
CA LEU A 674 -6.15 -17.63 21.79
C LEU A 674 -6.89 -18.88 21.32
N ARG A 675 -6.60 -19.38 20.11
CA ARG A 675 -7.29 -20.50 19.45
C ARG A 675 -8.81 -20.28 19.30
N ILE A 676 -9.20 -19.03 19.03
CA ILE A 676 -10.59 -18.65 18.82
C ILE A 676 -10.89 -18.64 17.31
N PRO A 677 -11.90 -19.40 16.83
CA PRO A 677 -12.33 -19.32 15.43
C PRO A 677 -12.92 -17.94 15.10
N PHE A 678 -12.53 -17.37 13.96
CA PHE A 678 -12.97 -16.04 13.52
C PHE A 678 -14.50 -15.87 13.47
N THR A 679 -15.23 -16.91 13.07
CA THR A 679 -16.69 -16.88 12.92
C THR A 679 -17.45 -17.17 14.22
N SER A 680 -16.76 -17.33 15.33
CA SER A 680 -17.36 -17.70 16.61
C SER A 680 -17.91 -16.48 17.37
N PRO A 681 -18.92 -16.65 18.25
CA PRO A 681 -19.36 -15.61 19.17
C PRO A 681 -18.24 -15.12 20.11
N GLU A 682 -17.26 -15.97 20.41
CA GLU A 682 -16.10 -15.63 21.22
C GLU A 682 -15.21 -14.61 20.54
N ALA A 683 -15.06 -14.68 19.21
CA ALA A 683 -14.32 -13.66 18.44
C ALA A 683 -15.00 -12.29 18.54
N VAL A 684 -16.32 -12.24 18.40
CA VAL A 684 -17.09 -10.98 18.52
C VAL A 684 -16.92 -10.39 19.92
N ARG A 685 -17.05 -11.24 20.97
CA ARG A 685 -16.86 -10.82 22.35
C ARG A 685 -15.44 -10.30 22.60
N PHE A 686 -14.42 -11.00 22.10
CA PHE A 686 -13.04 -10.58 22.24
C PHE A 686 -12.78 -9.23 21.52
N ALA A 687 -13.41 -8.99 20.36
CA ALA A 687 -13.32 -7.71 19.68
C ALA A 687 -13.88 -6.57 20.56
N ASP A 688 -15.05 -6.77 21.14
CA ASP A 688 -15.72 -5.80 22.01
C ASP A 688 -14.91 -5.53 23.28
N GLU A 689 -14.54 -6.56 24.02
CA GLU A 689 -13.77 -6.46 25.27
C GLU A 689 -12.37 -5.83 25.07
N SER A 690 -11.66 -6.21 24.00
CA SER A 690 -10.35 -5.64 23.71
C SER A 690 -10.42 -4.18 23.32
N MET A 691 -11.44 -3.78 22.54
CA MET A 691 -11.64 -2.38 22.17
C MET A 691 -12.13 -1.52 23.33
N GLU A 692 -12.92 -2.06 24.27
CA GLU A 692 -13.30 -1.38 25.50
C GLU A 692 -12.03 -0.97 26.29
N VAL A 693 -11.13 -1.91 26.53
CA VAL A 693 -9.86 -1.64 27.25
C VAL A 693 -9.02 -0.59 26.51
N ILE A 694 -8.86 -0.74 25.19
CA ILE A 694 -8.10 0.21 24.38
C ILE A 694 -8.72 1.61 24.44
N SER A 695 -10.02 1.72 24.27
CA SER A 695 -10.75 3.00 24.32
C SER A 695 -10.59 3.69 25.67
N TYR A 696 -10.71 2.93 26.76
CA TYR A 696 -10.48 3.46 28.11
C TYR A 696 -9.06 4.02 28.27
N GLU A 697 -8.04 3.26 27.87
CA GLU A 697 -6.63 3.68 28.01
C GLU A 697 -6.29 4.87 27.10
N VAL A 698 -6.87 4.93 25.88
CA VAL A 698 -6.70 6.06 24.95
C VAL A 698 -7.28 7.34 25.54
N ILE A 699 -8.53 7.28 26.04
CA ILE A 699 -9.18 8.45 26.64
C ILE A 699 -8.42 8.88 27.92
N SER A 700 -8.00 7.93 28.74
CA SER A 700 -7.20 8.22 29.93
C SER A 700 -5.87 8.90 29.59
N ALA A 701 -5.15 8.40 28.57
CA ALA A 701 -3.91 9.00 28.09
C ALA A 701 -4.13 10.41 27.52
N SER A 702 -5.23 10.63 26.81
CA SER A 702 -5.62 11.97 26.31
C SER A 702 -5.87 12.94 27.46
N VAL A 703 -6.55 12.51 28.52
CA VAL A 703 -6.79 13.32 29.74
C VAL A 703 -5.47 13.67 30.41
N ASP A 704 -4.54 12.73 30.52
CA ASP A 704 -3.23 12.97 31.16
C ASP A 704 -2.38 13.95 30.33
N LEU A 705 -2.39 13.83 29.00
CA LEU A 705 -1.76 14.80 28.12
C LEU A 705 -2.39 16.20 28.25
N ALA A 706 -3.72 16.29 28.39
CA ALA A 706 -4.39 17.56 28.60
C ALA A 706 -4.07 18.19 29.95
N LYS A 707 -3.82 17.41 31.02
CA LYS A 707 -3.31 17.91 32.30
C LYS A 707 -1.89 18.46 32.16
N GLU A 708 -1.04 17.81 31.39
CA GLU A 708 0.35 18.19 31.17
C GLU A 708 0.50 19.40 30.23
N ARG A 709 -0.25 19.42 29.13
CA ARG A 709 -0.05 20.35 27.98
C ARG A 709 -1.15 21.38 27.82
N GLY A 710 -2.24 21.25 28.56
CA GLY A 710 -3.46 22.03 28.38
C GLY A 710 -4.47 21.38 27.43
N ARG A 711 -5.69 21.88 27.47
CA ARG A 711 -6.79 21.45 26.62
C ARG A 711 -6.60 22.01 25.20
N TYR A 712 -7.11 21.30 24.17
CA TYR A 712 -7.10 21.81 22.82
C TYR A 712 -8.06 23.01 22.66
N ALA A 713 -7.79 23.89 21.69
CA ALA A 713 -8.42 25.21 21.60
C ALA A 713 -9.96 25.17 21.45
N SER A 714 -10.50 24.15 20.76
CA SER A 714 -11.95 23.97 20.59
C SER A 714 -12.60 23.04 21.62
N PHE A 715 -11.98 22.84 22.77
CA PHE A 715 -12.52 21.95 23.82
C PHE A 715 -13.85 22.46 24.40
N GLU A 716 -13.94 23.76 24.71
CA GLU A 716 -15.14 24.34 25.31
C GLU A 716 -16.32 24.29 24.33
N GLY A 717 -17.46 23.77 24.79
CA GLY A 717 -18.64 23.51 23.97
C GLY A 717 -18.69 22.12 23.34
N SER A 718 -17.57 21.39 23.32
CA SER A 718 -17.52 20.01 22.83
C SER A 718 -18.33 19.05 23.71
N LEU A 719 -18.64 17.86 23.18
CA LEU A 719 -19.28 16.80 23.98
C LEU A 719 -18.37 16.41 25.17
N TRP A 720 -17.04 16.40 24.98
CA TRP A 720 -16.07 16.19 26.06
C TRP A 720 -16.19 17.19 27.19
N SER A 721 -16.36 18.49 26.88
CA SER A 721 -16.51 19.54 27.90
C SER A 721 -17.82 19.42 28.69
N ARG A 722 -18.81 18.74 28.10
CA ARG A 722 -20.12 18.45 28.70
C ARG A 722 -20.15 17.12 29.44
N GLY A 723 -19.04 16.37 29.46
CA GLY A 723 -18.95 15.04 30.06
C GLY A 723 -19.67 13.94 29.29
N ILE A 724 -19.95 14.16 28.00
CA ILE A 724 -20.58 13.17 27.11
C ILE A 724 -19.48 12.39 26.41
N LEU A 725 -19.40 11.10 26.67
CA LEU A 725 -18.43 10.18 26.11
C LEU A 725 -18.96 9.53 24.81
N PRO A 726 -18.10 8.95 23.97
CA PRO A 726 -18.54 8.24 22.77
C PRO A 726 -19.58 7.14 23.06
N ILE A 727 -19.46 6.45 24.19
CA ILE A 727 -20.42 5.41 24.62
C ILE A 727 -21.83 5.97 24.85
N ASP A 728 -21.92 7.22 25.30
CA ASP A 728 -23.23 7.86 25.58
C ASP A 728 -23.98 8.22 24.29
N SER A 729 -23.32 8.14 23.13
CA SER A 729 -23.92 8.41 21.81
C SER A 729 -24.44 7.15 21.10
N VAL A 730 -24.34 6.00 21.72
CA VAL A 730 -24.74 4.70 21.13
C VAL A 730 -26.21 4.39 21.43
#